data_5299c2c2811a1a120e896c2aa40bca0a
#
_entry.id   5299c2c2811a1a120e896c2aa40bca0a
#
_cell.length_a   1.000
_cell.length_b   1.000
_cell.length_c   1.000
_cell.angle_alpha   90.00
_cell.angle_beta   90.00
_cell.angle_gamma   90.00
#
_symmetry.space_group_name_H-M   'P 1'
#
loop_
_entity.id
_entity.type
_entity.pdbx_description
1 polymer ?
#
loop_
_entity_poly.entity_id
_entity_poly.type
_entity_poly.pdbx_seq_one_letter_code
_entity_poly.pdbx_strand_id
1 'polypeptide(L)'
;MRLTIVSLATLLPCSLMAVPTFEKDIRPILKTHCFHCHGEDNETKGGLDVRLARFILKGGEHGPVIVPGKPESSRLLDYVKQGKMPKGKARLPDKDIKTLEQWIADGAKTARPEPEKLGPEFAFTDEERSWWALQPIKKPAVPVIKTEARTPIDSFIAAKFTENKLGFSEPADAVTFIRRATFDLTGLPSTPEDVDAFVKDSIQNSKSSVQHLIERLLSSPAYGERWGRHWLDVAGYSDSEGYTDKDLERKHAWKYRDYVVKAFNNDKPFDQFIREQLAGDEMVPQPFKNLSTSDIEKLTATGFLRMAADGTASMNDTVAKNSTVADTIKIIGASLYGMTIACAQCHDHRYDPITHEDYYRMRAIFEPGFDTKNWRTPPSRLVSLLTDAERAESAKIEVEAKRLDAARDKKQEEFITEVLEKELLKADAAVRDDLRKAYRTVVAKRTPDQVKLLKAWPRVNQLSGGSLYLYDSTYKTKHADELKKMAAEAAKVRATKPVEEFVQAFTELPKTKEAVPATFLFHRGDPDQPKGKVLPGDLSVLAGQRKVEVPEKNPALPSSGRRLAFAQSITDGRHPLLARVMVNRVWMHHFGKGIVASAGDFGKLGELPSHPELLDWLASEFMQNGWSMKHLHRLIMNSRTYAQTSKRDPERERIDPDNQFLSRMNVQRLEAETLRDSFLAVSGKINPKLGGPPVPVMHNEEGQVVLGNDTTDTAGRQTGKYISLNGEEYRRSVYVQSRRSMPLEMFAAFDAPSMTDAMCSVRPVTTVSPQSLLLMNNAYMREHAQDFAQRLITECGTDLDKQVRRAWKICYSREPSMADVQDGIDFVKAQTEHYKANPAKLERVVAPAEKANAPAELLGLAALCHALMSGNAFLYVD
;
A
#
# COMPACT_ATOMS: atom_id res chain seq x y z
N MET A 1 66.60 34.43 -44.11
CA MET A 1 65.94 34.12 -42.86
C MET A 1 65.07 32.93 -43.10
N ARG A 2 65.47 31.74 -42.65
CA ARG A 2 64.78 30.47 -42.91
C ARG A 2 63.76 30.24 -41.80
N LEU A 3 62.45 30.13 -42.11
CA LEU A 3 61.38 29.72 -41.21
C LEU A 3 61.41 28.18 -41.11
N THR A 4 61.63 27.68 -39.91
CA THR A 4 61.51 26.25 -39.60
C THR A 4 60.09 25.97 -39.13
N ILE A 5 59.30 25.20 -39.88
CA ILE A 5 57.96 24.75 -39.49
C ILE A 5 58.14 23.51 -38.57
N VAL A 6 57.76 23.63 -37.32
CA VAL A 6 57.66 22.53 -36.36
C VAL A 6 56.28 21.91 -36.48
N SER A 7 56.22 20.71 -37.06
CA SER A 7 54.96 19.92 -37.06
C SER A 7 54.72 19.35 -35.66
N LEU A 8 53.66 19.83 -35.02
CA LEU A 8 53.11 19.29 -33.76
C LEU A 8 52.23 18.04 -34.11
N ALA A 9 52.77 16.86 -33.93
CA ALA A 9 51.97 15.62 -34.04
C ALA A 9 51.09 15.49 -32.82
N THR A 10 49.77 15.72 -32.97
CA THR A 10 48.74 15.44 -31.98
C THR A 10 48.60 13.93 -31.82
N LEU A 11 49.17 13.35 -30.74
CA LEU A 11 48.88 12.02 -30.25
C LEU A 11 47.43 11.98 -29.74
N LEU A 12 46.46 11.50 -30.52
CA LEU A 12 45.17 11.09 -30.06
C LEU A 12 45.37 9.92 -29.07
N PRO A 13 44.80 9.96 -27.85
CA PRO A 13 44.82 8.80 -26.98
C PRO A 13 43.93 7.70 -27.61
N CYS A 14 44.60 6.63 -28.07
CA CYS A 14 43.92 5.40 -28.42
C CYS A 14 43.30 4.85 -27.14
N SER A 15 42.00 5.02 -26.95
CA SER A 15 41.25 4.36 -25.87
C SER A 15 41.38 2.85 -26.11
N LEU A 16 42.25 2.19 -25.35
CA LEU A 16 42.28 0.73 -25.26
C LEU A 16 40.92 0.28 -24.77
N MET A 17 40.01 -0.09 -25.67
CA MET A 17 38.78 -0.79 -25.29
C MET A 17 39.21 -2.08 -24.56
N ALA A 18 38.74 -2.26 -23.33
CA ALA A 18 39.01 -3.48 -22.57
C ALA A 18 38.43 -4.67 -23.33
N VAL A 19 39.26 -5.75 -23.46
CA VAL A 19 38.88 -6.98 -24.14
C VAL A 19 37.69 -7.60 -23.41
N PRO A 20 36.56 -7.88 -24.08
CA PRO A 20 35.39 -8.46 -23.42
C PRO A 20 35.71 -9.83 -22.80
N THR A 21 35.23 -10.08 -21.61
CA THR A 21 35.37 -11.36 -20.89
C THR A 21 34.01 -12.03 -20.68
N PHE A 22 34.04 -13.35 -20.55
CA PHE A 22 32.79 -14.12 -20.40
C PHE A 22 31.96 -13.65 -19.23
N GLU A 23 32.53 -13.55 -18.05
CA GLU A 23 31.79 -13.27 -16.79
C GLU A 23 31.23 -11.86 -16.79
N LYS A 24 31.99 -10.88 -17.27
CA LYS A 24 31.62 -9.46 -17.18
C LYS A 24 30.71 -9.02 -18.32
N ASP A 25 31.00 -9.44 -19.53
CA ASP A 25 30.41 -8.83 -20.72
C ASP A 25 29.44 -9.79 -21.44
N ILE A 26 29.72 -11.10 -21.42
CA ILE A 26 29.00 -12.09 -22.23
C ILE A 26 27.91 -12.80 -21.42
N ARG A 27 28.25 -13.25 -20.21
CA ARG A 27 27.28 -13.96 -19.35
C ARG A 27 26.00 -13.15 -19.08
N PRO A 28 26.01 -11.83 -18.84
CA PRO A 28 24.80 -11.02 -18.72
C PRO A 28 23.93 -11.06 -19.99
N ILE A 29 24.53 -10.99 -21.17
CA ILE A 29 23.79 -11.11 -22.44
C ILE A 29 23.15 -12.49 -22.57
N LEU A 30 23.90 -13.55 -22.29
CA LEU A 30 23.42 -14.93 -22.39
C LEU A 30 22.35 -15.23 -21.32
N LYS A 31 22.51 -14.71 -20.10
CA LYS A 31 21.51 -14.82 -19.03
C LYS A 31 20.19 -14.18 -19.44
N THR A 32 20.28 -13.00 -20.03
CA THR A 32 19.10 -12.24 -20.47
C THR A 32 18.35 -12.93 -21.62
N HIS A 33 19.04 -13.52 -22.57
CA HIS A 33 18.44 -13.93 -23.86
C HIS A 33 18.44 -15.45 -24.11
N CYS A 34 19.33 -16.22 -23.44
CA CYS A 34 19.61 -17.60 -23.81
C CYS A 34 19.43 -18.63 -22.70
N PHE A 35 19.76 -18.30 -21.44
CA PHE A 35 19.75 -19.24 -20.30
C PHE A 35 18.43 -19.97 -20.16
N HIS A 36 17.32 -19.27 -20.35
CA HIS A 36 15.97 -19.83 -20.22
C HIS A 36 15.73 -21.14 -21.01
N CYS A 37 16.41 -21.32 -22.15
CA CYS A 37 16.30 -22.54 -22.94
C CYS A 37 17.61 -23.37 -22.94
N HIS A 38 18.74 -22.78 -22.53
CA HIS A 38 20.05 -23.35 -22.64
C HIS A 38 20.84 -23.31 -21.32
N GLY A 39 20.20 -23.77 -20.21
CA GLY A 39 20.88 -23.94 -18.93
C GLY A 39 20.03 -23.72 -17.68
N GLU A 40 18.96 -22.96 -17.77
CA GLU A 40 18.07 -22.73 -16.64
C GLU A 40 17.23 -23.98 -16.35
N ASP A 41 16.99 -24.28 -15.08
CA ASP A 41 16.24 -25.48 -14.63
C ASP A 41 16.79 -26.80 -15.18
N ASN A 42 18.08 -26.87 -15.55
CA ASN A 42 18.69 -27.97 -16.27
C ASN A 42 18.09 -28.26 -17.65
N GLU A 43 17.33 -27.33 -18.23
CA GLU A 43 16.89 -27.39 -19.63
C GLU A 43 18.08 -27.03 -20.55
N THR A 44 18.49 -27.99 -21.36
CA THR A 44 19.56 -27.81 -22.38
C THR A 44 19.01 -28.18 -23.74
N LYS A 45 18.17 -27.28 -24.33
CA LYS A 45 17.62 -27.52 -25.67
C LYS A 45 18.72 -27.69 -26.71
N GLY A 46 18.62 -28.77 -27.47
CA GLY A 46 19.69 -29.21 -28.41
C GLY A 46 21.00 -29.61 -27.72
N GLY A 47 20.92 -30.02 -26.43
CA GLY A 47 22.11 -30.41 -25.66
C GLY A 47 23.08 -29.28 -25.35
N LEU A 48 22.67 -28.00 -25.63
CA LEU A 48 23.55 -26.83 -25.43
C LEU A 48 23.30 -26.18 -24.07
N ASP A 49 24.35 -26.07 -23.26
CA ASP A 49 24.41 -25.26 -22.04
C ASP A 49 25.27 -24.02 -22.27
N VAL A 50 24.78 -22.83 -21.96
CA VAL A 50 25.53 -21.57 -22.17
C VAL A 50 25.91 -20.87 -20.87
N ARG A 51 25.81 -21.53 -19.72
CA ARG A 51 26.10 -20.96 -18.39
C ARG A 51 27.61 -20.76 -18.12
N LEU A 52 28.49 -21.52 -18.80
CA LEU A 52 29.92 -21.40 -18.73
C LEU A 52 30.55 -21.37 -20.13
N ALA A 53 31.63 -20.63 -20.31
CA ALA A 53 32.33 -20.53 -21.60
C ALA A 53 32.77 -21.91 -22.11
N ARG A 54 33.30 -22.77 -21.25
CA ARG A 54 33.65 -24.14 -21.63
C ARG A 54 32.52 -25.01 -22.13
N PHE A 55 31.27 -24.78 -21.62
CA PHE A 55 30.13 -25.51 -22.12
C PHE A 55 29.72 -25.03 -23.52
N ILE A 56 29.84 -23.74 -23.77
CA ILE A 56 29.61 -23.15 -25.10
C ILE A 56 30.67 -23.70 -26.09
N LEU A 57 31.92 -23.78 -25.65
CA LEU A 57 33.00 -24.35 -26.45
C LEU A 57 32.79 -25.84 -26.75
N LYS A 58 32.28 -26.61 -25.78
CA LYS A 58 31.86 -28.00 -25.97
C LYS A 58 30.73 -28.12 -26.99
N GLY A 59 29.78 -27.16 -26.93
CA GLY A 59 28.60 -27.13 -27.78
C GLY A 59 27.48 -28.09 -27.36
N GLY A 60 26.51 -28.29 -28.27
CA GLY A 60 25.37 -29.19 -28.06
C GLY A 60 25.39 -30.42 -28.95
N GLU A 61 24.22 -31.01 -29.22
CA GLU A 61 24.01 -32.20 -30.06
C GLU A 61 24.70 -32.13 -31.44
N HIS A 62 24.85 -30.93 -31.97
CA HIS A 62 25.43 -30.68 -33.27
C HIS A 62 26.89 -30.16 -33.18
N GLY A 63 27.58 -30.36 -32.06
CA GLY A 63 28.97 -29.95 -31.82
C GLY A 63 29.15 -28.50 -31.41
N PRO A 64 30.40 -27.96 -31.44
CA PRO A 64 30.74 -26.62 -31.01
C PRO A 64 29.88 -25.54 -31.67
N VAL A 65 29.47 -24.55 -30.89
CA VAL A 65 28.65 -23.43 -31.38
C VAL A 65 29.43 -22.13 -31.55
N ILE A 66 30.66 -22.07 -30.99
CA ILE A 66 31.61 -20.99 -31.23
C ILE A 66 32.99 -21.59 -31.60
N VAL A 67 33.75 -20.83 -32.38
CA VAL A 67 35.16 -21.12 -32.74
C VAL A 67 35.97 -19.92 -32.28
N PRO A 68 36.75 -20.02 -31.19
CA PRO A 68 37.58 -18.92 -30.69
C PRO A 68 38.48 -18.32 -31.78
N GLY A 69 38.46 -16.99 -31.88
CA GLY A 69 39.22 -16.27 -32.90
C GLY A 69 38.56 -16.21 -34.29
N LYS A 70 37.41 -16.89 -34.49
CA LYS A 70 36.72 -16.97 -35.80
C LYS A 70 35.21 -16.71 -35.68
N PRO A 71 34.79 -15.44 -35.54
CA PRO A 71 33.39 -15.07 -35.46
C PRO A 71 32.53 -15.57 -36.62
N GLU A 72 33.08 -15.50 -37.84
CA GLU A 72 32.44 -15.93 -39.09
C GLU A 72 32.15 -17.44 -39.18
N SER A 73 32.90 -18.25 -38.41
CA SER A 73 32.74 -19.70 -38.31
C SER A 73 31.91 -20.12 -37.09
N SER A 74 31.40 -19.17 -36.33
CA SER A 74 30.71 -19.39 -35.05
C SER A 74 29.17 -19.40 -35.23
N ARG A 75 28.60 -20.61 -35.19
CA ARG A 75 27.16 -20.84 -35.42
C ARG A 75 26.25 -20.08 -34.47
N LEU A 76 26.68 -19.89 -33.20
CA LEU A 76 25.94 -19.09 -32.23
C LEU A 76 25.75 -17.67 -32.75
N LEU A 77 26.84 -17.04 -33.21
CA LEU A 77 26.79 -15.66 -33.72
C LEU A 77 25.99 -15.57 -35.01
N ASP A 78 26.11 -16.54 -35.91
CA ASP A 78 25.32 -16.60 -37.14
C ASP A 78 23.83 -16.68 -36.86
N TYR A 79 23.37 -17.55 -35.95
CA TYR A 79 21.97 -17.69 -35.59
C TYR A 79 21.40 -16.44 -34.92
N VAL A 80 22.18 -15.75 -34.09
CA VAL A 80 21.79 -14.49 -33.44
C VAL A 80 21.71 -13.35 -34.46
N LYS A 81 22.68 -13.23 -35.40
CA LYS A 81 22.67 -12.23 -36.47
C LYS A 81 21.47 -12.40 -37.41
N GLN A 82 21.16 -13.65 -37.75
CA GLN A 82 20.00 -13.98 -38.63
C GLN A 82 18.64 -13.92 -37.91
N GLY A 83 18.61 -13.63 -36.63
CA GLY A 83 17.37 -13.63 -35.84
C GLY A 83 16.72 -15.01 -35.64
N LYS A 84 17.46 -16.12 -35.94
CA LYS A 84 17.02 -17.50 -35.70
C LYS A 84 16.98 -17.84 -34.21
N MET A 85 17.81 -17.16 -33.43
CA MET A 85 17.82 -17.21 -31.95
C MET A 85 17.88 -15.80 -31.36
N PRO A 86 17.18 -15.56 -30.26
CA PRO A 86 16.29 -16.43 -29.50
C PRO A 86 15.01 -16.75 -30.27
N LYS A 87 14.59 -18.02 -30.30
CA LYS A 87 13.40 -18.47 -31.05
C LYS A 87 12.12 -17.84 -30.48
N GLY A 88 11.34 -17.18 -31.33
CA GLY A 88 10.04 -16.58 -30.96
C GLY A 88 10.14 -15.28 -30.13
N LYS A 89 11.32 -14.64 -30.07
CA LYS A 89 11.57 -13.36 -29.36
C LYS A 89 12.15 -12.33 -30.35
N ALA A 90 12.18 -11.05 -29.90
CA ALA A 90 12.87 -10.00 -30.65
C ALA A 90 14.37 -10.32 -30.82
N ARG A 91 14.94 -9.88 -31.95
CA ARG A 91 16.39 -9.96 -32.20
C ARG A 91 17.16 -9.24 -31.10
N LEU A 92 18.37 -9.74 -30.76
CA LEU A 92 19.25 -9.08 -29.83
C LEU A 92 19.60 -7.65 -30.28
N PRO A 93 19.83 -6.71 -29.36
CA PRO A 93 20.36 -5.39 -29.66
C PRO A 93 21.70 -5.50 -30.41
N ASP A 94 21.92 -4.61 -31.35
CA ASP A 94 23.15 -4.62 -32.16
C ASP A 94 24.43 -4.42 -31.30
N LYS A 95 24.32 -3.73 -30.17
CA LYS A 95 25.40 -3.60 -29.19
C LYS A 95 25.79 -4.96 -28.62
N ASP A 96 24.80 -5.77 -28.23
CA ASP A 96 25.06 -7.11 -27.63
C ASP A 96 25.64 -8.07 -28.67
N ILE A 97 25.15 -8.00 -29.91
CA ILE A 97 25.69 -8.78 -31.03
C ILE A 97 27.17 -8.44 -31.27
N LYS A 98 27.51 -7.13 -31.27
CA LYS A 98 28.90 -6.68 -31.44
C LYS A 98 29.78 -7.13 -30.27
N THR A 99 29.28 -7.12 -29.04
CA THR A 99 30.03 -7.58 -27.87
C THR A 99 30.31 -9.10 -27.95
N LEU A 100 29.31 -9.90 -28.36
CA LEU A 100 29.49 -11.34 -28.63
C LEU A 100 30.53 -11.59 -29.73
N GLU A 101 30.46 -10.84 -30.84
CA GLU A 101 31.37 -10.94 -31.96
C GLU A 101 32.81 -10.63 -31.54
N GLN A 102 33.02 -9.52 -30.80
CA GLN A 102 34.30 -9.11 -30.31
C GLN A 102 34.92 -10.16 -29.34
N TRP A 103 34.08 -10.66 -28.40
CA TRP A 103 34.52 -11.70 -27.48
C TRP A 103 34.99 -12.97 -28.19
N ILE A 104 34.26 -13.41 -29.20
CA ILE A 104 34.68 -14.58 -29.99
C ILE A 104 35.97 -14.28 -30.77
N ALA A 105 36.09 -13.07 -31.37
CA ALA A 105 37.28 -12.64 -32.11
C ALA A 105 38.52 -12.60 -31.20
N ASP A 106 38.39 -12.18 -29.94
CA ASP A 106 39.45 -12.11 -28.96
C ASP A 106 39.78 -13.48 -28.30
N GLY A 107 39.15 -14.55 -28.80
CA GLY A 107 39.50 -15.93 -28.39
C GLY A 107 38.59 -16.48 -27.28
N ALA A 108 37.42 -15.92 -27.09
CA ALA A 108 36.39 -16.37 -26.13
C ALA A 108 36.91 -16.47 -24.68
N LYS A 109 37.62 -15.44 -24.23
CA LYS A 109 38.34 -15.41 -22.95
C LYS A 109 37.42 -15.34 -21.75
N THR A 110 37.83 -15.98 -20.65
CA THR A 110 37.24 -15.84 -19.31
C THR A 110 38.10 -14.91 -18.46
N ALA A 111 37.49 -14.19 -17.53
CA ALA A 111 38.19 -13.32 -16.59
C ALA A 111 38.93 -14.12 -15.49
N ARG A 112 38.49 -15.36 -15.25
CA ARG A 112 39.00 -16.26 -14.22
C ARG A 112 38.85 -17.74 -14.64
N PRO A 113 39.56 -18.69 -13.98
CA PRO A 113 39.26 -20.11 -14.18
C PRO A 113 37.82 -20.47 -13.86
N GLU A 114 37.22 -21.26 -14.73
CA GLU A 114 35.84 -21.72 -14.53
C GLU A 114 35.80 -22.92 -13.56
N PRO A 115 34.71 -23.04 -12.73
CA PRO A 115 34.55 -24.14 -11.79
C PRO A 115 34.34 -25.48 -12.51
N GLU A 116 34.80 -26.56 -11.94
CA GLU A 116 34.60 -27.92 -12.52
C GLU A 116 33.13 -28.34 -12.55
N LYS A 117 32.35 -27.91 -11.53
CA LYS A 117 30.90 -28.17 -11.41
C LYS A 117 30.17 -26.86 -11.11
N LEU A 118 28.95 -26.73 -11.65
CA LEU A 118 28.04 -25.68 -11.23
C LEU A 118 27.50 -26.02 -9.83
N GLY A 119 27.95 -25.27 -8.82
CA GLY A 119 27.44 -25.32 -7.46
C GLY A 119 26.73 -24.02 -7.11
N PRO A 120 25.98 -23.96 -5.97
CA PRO A 120 25.27 -22.73 -5.54
C PRO A 120 26.22 -21.53 -5.40
N GLU A 121 27.48 -21.75 -5.02
CA GLU A 121 28.50 -20.72 -4.88
C GLU A 121 28.89 -20.04 -6.21
N PHE A 122 28.60 -20.69 -7.33
CA PHE A 122 28.92 -20.19 -8.69
C PHE A 122 27.67 -19.60 -9.40
N ALA A 123 26.51 -19.57 -8.71
CA ALA A 123 25.29 -18.99 -9.26
C ALA A 123 25.48 -17.52 -9.67
N PHE A 124 26.41 -16.80 -9.00
CA PHE A 124 26.66 -15.38 -9.20
C PHE A 124 28.10 -15.07 -9.53
N THR A 125 28.33 -14.05 -10.39
CA THR A 125 29.64 -13.49 -10.69
C THR A 125 30.09 -12.54 -9.56
N ASP A 126 31.38 -12.18 -9.56
CA ASP A 126 31.90 -11.20 -8.59
C ASP A 126 31.34 -9.81 -8.86
N GLU A 127 31.05 -9.49 -10.13
CA GLU A 127 30.37 -8.25 -10.53
C GLU A 127 28.91 -8.20 -9.99
N GLU A 128 28.20 -9.33 -10.04
CA GLU A 128 26.85 -9.43 -9.45
C GLU A 128 26.88 -9.30 -7.93
N ARG A 129 27.86 -9.94 -7.27
CA ARG A 129 28.07 -9.85 -5.81
C ARG A 129 28.53 -8.47 -5.36
N SER A 130 29.31 -7.76 -6.20
CA SER A 130 29.80 -6.42 -5.89
C SER A 130 28.81 -5.29 -6.17
N TRP A 131 27.58 -5.62 -6.60
CA TRP A 131 26.55 -4.58 -6.82
C TRP A 131 26.37 -3.73 -5.56
N TRP A 132 26.35 -2.40 -5.73
CA TRP A 132 26.39 -1.45 -4.63
C TRP A 132 25.35 -1.72 -3.54
N ALA A 133 24.11 -2.04 -3.92
CA ALA A 133 22.99 -2.25 -2.99
C ALA A 133 23.16 -3.51 -2.12
N LEU A 134 23.91 -4.50 -2.62
CA LEU A 134 24.17 -5.76 -1.91
C LEU A 134 25.39 -5.70 -0.99
N GLN A 135 26.15 -4.57 -1.01
CA GLN A 135 27.32 -4.43 -0.15
C GLN A 135 26.93 -4.10 1.29
N PRO A 136 27.67 -4.60 2.30
CA PRO A 136 27.46 -4.22 3.68
C PRO A 136 27.44 -2.70 3.86
N ILE A 137 26.53 -2.19 4.67
CA ILE A 137 26.50 -0.79 5.02
C ILE A 137 27.73 -0.45 5.85
N LYS A 138 28.51 0.52 5.39
CA LYS A 138 29.67 1.05 6.11
C LYS A 138 29.43 2.52 6.38
N LYS A 139 29.57 2.97 7.64
CA LYS A 139 29.40 4.38 7.97
C LYS A 139 30.58 5.19 7.44
N PRO A 140 30.38 6.05 6.42
CA PRO A 140 31.47 6.88 5.92
C PRO A 140 31.85 7.99 6.92
N ALA A 141 33.10 8.45 6.83
CA ALA A 141 33.50 9.68 7.52
C ALA A 141 32.77 10.89 6.94
N VAL A 142 32.33 11.79 7.80
CA VAL A 142 31.70 13.04 7.36
C VAL A 142 32.72 13.90 6.62
N PRO A 143 32.47 14.35 5.37
CA PRO A 143 33.43 15.16 4.62
C PRO A 143 33.75 16.47 5.33
N VAL A 144 35.03 16.87 5.34
CA VAL A 144 35.45 18.18 5.83
C VAL A 144 35.25 19.20 4.71
N ILE A 145 34.39 20.19 4.96
CA ILE A 145 34.03 21.24 3.98
C ILE A 145 34.40 22.62 4.49
N LYS A 146 34.59 23.55 3.55
CA LYS A 146 34.87 24.98 3.88
C LYS A 146 33.58 25.79 4.14
N THR A 147 32.42 25.26 3.77
CA THR A 147 31.10 25.90 3.90
C THR A 147 30.49 25.58 5.26
N GLU A 148 29.74 26.48 5.85
CA GLU A 148 29.00 26.24 7.09
C GLU A 148 27.95 25.15 6.92
N ALA A 149 28.10 24.03 7.65
CA ALA A 149 27.16 22.93 7.76
C ALA A 149 26.39 23.04 9.06
N ARG A 150 25.06 22.81 9.02
CA ARG A 150 24.23 22.71 10.23
C ARG A 150 24.17 21.28 10.74
N THR A 151 24.14 20.33 9.81
CA THR A 151 24.15 18.89 10.10
C THR A 151 25.18 18.17 9.20
N PRO A 152 25.59 16.95 9.53
CA PRO A 152 26.45 16.14 8.65
C PRO A 152 25.92 15.96 7.23
N ILE A 153 24.59 16.00 7.03
CA ILE A 153 23.96 15.94 5.70
C ILE A 153 24.54 17.03 4.80
N ASP A 154 24.66 18.24 5.30
CA ASP A 154 25.14 19.39 4.53
C ASP A 154 26.58 19.19 4.05
N SER A 155 27.41 18.46 4.83
CA SER A 155 28.78 18.16 4.44
C SER A 155 28.84 17.21 3.24
N PHE A 156 27.99 16.18 3.20
CA PHE A 156 27.90 15.26 2.06
C PHE A 156 27.36 15.97 0.80
N ILE A 157 26.34 16.81 0.95
CA ILE A 157 25.79 17.62 -0.15
C ILE A 157 26.83 18.60 -0.68
N ALA A 158 27.51 19.35 0.20
CA ALA A 158 28.54 20.31 -0.20
C ALA A 158 29.77 19.67 -0.85
N ALA A 159 30.13 18.43 -0.49
CA ALA A 159 31.17 17.70 -1.19
C ALA A 159 30.82 17.52 -2.67
N LYS A 160 29.56 17.13 -2.98
CA LYS A 160 29.08 17.03 -4.38
C LYS A 160 28.98 18.39 -5.08
N PHE A 161 28.69 19.46 -4.36
CA PHE A 161 28.72 20.82 -4.92
C PHE A 161 30.14 21.20 -5.39
N THR A 162 31.15 20.84 -4.61
CA THR A 162 32.54 21.11 -4.99
C THR A 162 32.93 20.41 -6.29
N GLU A 163 32.49 19.17 -6.46
CA GLU A 163 32.72 18.40 -7.69
C GLU A 163 32.02 19.02 -8.92
N ASN A 164 30.84 19.62 -8.72
CA ASN A 164 29.98 20.10 -9.80
C ASN A 164 29.91 21.62 -9.91
N LYS A 165 30.71 22.38 -9.16
CA LYS A 165 30.72 23.85 -9.13
C LYS A 165 29.33 24.45 -8.76
N LEU A 166 28.67 23.83 -7.84
CA LEU A 166 27.38 24.25 -7.25
C LEU A 166 27.60 24.83 -5.85
N GLY A 167 26.52 25.31 -5.23
CA GLY A 167 26.50 25.76 -3.86
C GLY A 167 25.06 25.79 -3.33
N PHE A 168 24.91 25.94 -2.02
CA PHE A 168 23.58 26.12 -1.42
C PHE A 168 22.91 27.40 -1.92
N SER A 169 21.60 27.35 -2.13
CA SER A 169 20.79 28.56 -2.32
C SER A 169 20.57 29.28 -0.99
N GLU A 170 20.00 30.51 -1.08
CA GLU A 170 19.59 31.24 0.10
C GLU A 170 18.58 30.47 0.96
N PRO A 171 18.54 30.68 2.27
CA PRO A 171 17.51 30.10 3.11
C PRO A 171 16.11 30.55 2.66
N ALA A 172 15.14 29.68 2.77
CA ALA A 172 13.73 30.01 2.66
C ALA A 172 13.33 31.00 3.77
N ASP A 173 12.37 31.88 3.49
CA ASP A 173 11.77 32.73 4.52
C ASP A 173 11.00 31.88 5.56
N ALA A 174 10.75 32.45 6.74
CA ALA A 174 10.12 31.75 7.85
C ALA A 174 8.73 31.21 7.49
N VAL A 175 7.95 31.93 6.68
CA VAL A 175 6.60 31.52 6.26
C VAL A 175 6.68 30.30 5.33
N THR A 176 7.59 30.32 4.36
CA THR A 176 7.86 29.18 3.48
C THR A 176 8.31 27.96 4.29
N PHE A 177 9.22 28.17 5.25
CA PHE A 177 9.75 27.07 6.07
C PHE A 177 8.68 26.40 6.92
N ILE A 178 7.86 27.17 7.69
CA ILE A 178 6.81 26.57 8.51
C ILE A 178 5.74 25.89 7.67
N ARG A 179 5.33 26.46 6.53
CA ARG A 179 4.36 25.85 5.62
C ARG A 179 4.88 24.49 5.13
N ARG A 180 6.12 24.42 4.63
CA ARG A 180 6.78 23.16 4.21
C ARG A 180 6.83 22.15 5.33
N ALA A 181 7.38 22.53 6.49
CA ALA A 181 7.56 21.65 7.63
C ALA A 181 6.24 21.08 8.14
N THR A 182 5.16 21.90 8.16
CA THR A 182 3.85 21.46 8.64
C THR A 182 3.21 20.45 7.67
N PHE A 183 3.26 20.71 6.36
CA PHE A 183 2.78 19.75 5.36
C PHE A 183 3.58 18.45 5.37
N ASP A 184 4.89 18.52 5.46
CA ASP A 184 5.75 17.33 5.46
C ASP A 184 5.46 16.42 6.65
N LEU A 185 5.36 16.99 7.85
CA LEU A 185 5.20 16.19 9.07
C LEU A 185 3.75 15.83 9.38
N THR A 186 2.79 16.69 9.03
CA THR A 186 1.39 16.50 9.45
C THR A 186 0.41 16.30 8.30
N GLY A 187 0.78 16.65 7.06
CA GLY A 187 -0.13 16.65 5.91
C GLY A 187 -1.27 17.66 6.05
N LEU A 188 -1.09 18.74 6.82
CA LEU A 188 -2.09 19.77 7.06
C LEU A 188 -1.47 21.15 6.82
N PRO A 189 -2.26 22.18 6.44
CA PRO A 189 -1.78 23.55 6.37
C PRO A 189 -1.48 24.11 7.76
N SER A 190 -0.50 25.02 7.85
CA SER A 190 -0.26 25.81 9.07
C SER A 190 -1.43 26.74 9.33
N THR A 191 -1.83 26.92 10.60
CA THR A 191 -2.79 27.96 10.96
C THR A 191 -2.13 29.34 10.90
N PRO A 192 -2.88 30.43 10.62
CA PRO A 192 -2.32 31.78 10.67
C PRO A 192 -1.65 32.10 12.02
N GLU A 193 -2.21 31.63 13.10
CA GLU A 193 -1.71 31.82 14.47
C GLU A 193 -0.35 31.11 14.68
N ASP A 194 -0.22 29.88 14.15
CA ASP A 194 1.07 29.14 14.18
C ASP A 194 2.15 29.83 13.35
N VAL A 195 1.77 30.38 12.18
CA VAL A 195 2.69 31.13 11.33
C VAL A 195 3.19 32.38 12.04
N ASP A 196 2.27 33.19 12.59
CA ASP A 196 2.62 34.41 13.32
C ASP A 196 3.51 34.12 14.55
N ALA A 197 3.20 33.06 15.29
CA ALA A 197 4.02 32.63 16.43
C ALA A 197 5.42 32.20 16.00
N PHE A 198 5.54 31.39 14.93
CA PHE A 198 6.84 30.94 14.44
C PHE A 198 7.69 32.09 13.85
N VAL A 199 7.08 32.98 13.08
CA VAL A 199 7.78 34.18 12.54
C VAL A 199 8.34 35.01 13.69
N LYS A 200 7.56 35.26 14.74
CA LYS A 200 8.01 35.97 15.94
C LYS A 200 9.15 35.23 16.66
N ASP A 201 9.02 33.90 16.87
CA ASP A 201 10.06 33.08 17.49
C ASP A 201 11.35 33.08 16.65
N SER A 202 11.26 33.01 15.34
CA SER A 202 12.41 33.02 14.41
C SER A 202 13.25 34.34 14.52
N ILE A 203 12.61 35.46 14.84
CA ILE A 203 13.28 36.74 15.06
C ILE A 203 13.96 36.75 16.43
N GLN A 204 13.29 36.25 17.45
CA GLN A 204 13.76 36.32 18.85
C GLN A 204 14.78 35.25 19.19
N ASN A 205 14.59 34.04 18.68
CA ASN A 205 15.29 32.79 19.01
C ASN A 205 15.82 32.07 17.77
N SER A 206 16.46 32.73 16.83
CA SER A 206 16.83 32.27 15.49
C SER A 206 17.53 30.90 15.44
N LYS A 207 18.23 30.50 16.50
CA LYS A 207 18.94 29.21 16.59
C LYS A 207 18.07 28.07 17.07
N SER A 208 17.00 28.30 17.84
CA SER A 208 16.16 27.25 18.43
C SER A 208 14.74 27.17 17.86
N SER A 209 14.27 28.21 17.18
CA SER A 209 12.91 28.29 16.65
C SER A 209 12.56 27.09 15.72
N VAL A 210 13.46 26.75 14.82
CA VAL A 210 13.30 25.59 13.90
C VAL A 210 13.17 24.28 14.70
N GLN A 211 14.02 24.10 15.72
CA GLN A 211 13.95 22.91 16.56
C GLN A 211 12.63 22.84 17.33
N HIS A 212 12.19 23.95 17.95
CA HIS A 212 10.89 24.01 18.65
C HIS A 212 9.73 23.68 17.72
N LEU A 213 9.74 24.20 16.49
CA LEU A 213 8.73 23.88 15.48
C LEU A 213 8.71 22.38 15.16
N ILE A 214 9.87 21.79 14.86
CA ILE A 214 9.99 20.36 14.52
C ILE A 214 9.48 19.48 15.67
N GLU A 215 9.88 19.76 16.91
CA GLU A 215 9.42 18.98 18.08
C GLU A 215 7.91 19.08 18.28
N ARG A 216 7.33 20.26 18.11
CA ARG A 216 5.88 20.47 18.17
C ARG A 216 5.14 19.65 17.11
N LEU A 217 5.61 19.66 15.86
CA LEU A 217 5.00 18.93 14.76
C LEU A 217 5.14 17.39 14.93
N LEU A 218 6.32 16.92 15.36
CA LEU A 218 6.56 15.50 15.66
C LEU A 218 5.74 14.98 16.85
N SER A 219 5.31 15.86 17.75
CA SER A 219 4.45 15.51 18.89
C SER A 219 2.96 15.50 18.52
N SER A 220 2.60 16.03 17.34
CA SER A 220 1.21 16.06 16.88
C SER A 220 0.72 14.66 16.50
N PRO A 221 -0.51 14.27 16.88
CA PRO A 221 -1.13 13.03 16.41
C PRO A 221 -1.22 12.93 14.87
N ALA A 222 -1.30 14.07 14.18
CA ALA A 222 -1.34 14.16 12.72
C ALA A 222 -0.05 13.65 12.05
N TYR A 223 1.07 13.59 12.79
CA TYR A 223 2.32 13.00 12.31
C TYR A 223 2.14 11.52 11.95
N GLY A 224 1.56 10.72 12.84
CA GLY A 224 1.34 9.30 12.56
C GLY A 224 0.33 9.06 11.45
N GLU A 225 -0.68 9.92 11.29
CA GLU A 225 -1.64 9.86 10.19
C GLU A 225 -0.95 10.12 8.84
N ARG A 226 -0.06 11.12 8.77
CA ARG A 226 0.72 11.46 7.57
C ARG A 226 1.72 10.36 7.22
N TRP A 227 2.61 10.02 8.14
CA TRP A 227 3.71 9.07 7.89
C TRP A 227 3.25 7.63 7.88
N GLY A 228 2.18 7.31 8.62
CA GLY A 228 1.47 6.05 8.50
C GLY A 228 0.90 5.85 7.10
N ARG A 229 0.34 6.89 6.46
CA ARG A 229 -0.18 6.80 5.08
C ARG A 229 0.92 6.40 4.11
N HIS A 230 2.12 6.98 4.21
CA HIS A 230 3.26 6.59 3.36
C HIS A 230 3.64 5.11 3.50
N TRP A 231 3.60 4.58 4.74
CA TRP A 231 3.80 3.14 4.94
C TRP A 231 2.66 2.30 4.36
N LEU A 232 1.42 2.73 4.52
CA LEU A 232 0.24 2.01 4.01
C LEU A 232 0.26 1.87 2.49
N ASP A 233 0.86 2.81 1.76
CA ASP A 233 1.05 2.71 0.30
C ASP A 233 1.98 1.56 -0.08
N VAL A 234 3.13 1.46 0.57
CA VAL A 234 4.09 0.37 0.28
C VAL A 234 3.63 -0.97 0.80
N ALA A 235 2.78 -0.99 1.83
CA ALA A 235 2.13 -2.19 2.33
C ALA A 235 0.97 -2.67 1.42
N GLY A 236 0.49 -1.82 0.50
CA GLY A 236 -0.66 -2.13 -0.35
C GLY A 236 -1.99 -2.16 0.41
N TYR A 237 -2.14 -1.29 1.44
CA TYR A 237 -3.33 -1.28 2.30
C TYR A 237 -4.62 -1.07 1.53
N SER A 238 -5.60 -1.91 1.82
CA SER A 238 -6.98 -1.76 1.33
C SER A 238 -7.99 -2.34 2.32
N ASP A 239 -9.16 -1.71 2.42
CA ASP A 239 -10.32 -2.18 3.16
C ASP A 239 -11.17 -3.20 2.36
N SER A 240 -10.68 -3.66 1.20
CA SER A 240 -11.34 -4.66 0.36
C SER A 240 -10.38 -5.69 -0.21
N GLU A 241 -10.91 -6.85 -0.64
CA GLU A 241 -10.10 -7.94 -1.16
C GLU A 241 -9.60 -7.71 -2.60
N GLY A 242 -10.30 -6.87 -3.39
CA GLY A 242 -9.82 -6.39 -4.68
C GLY A 242 -9.95 -7.36 -5.84
N TYR A 243 -10.93 -8.26 -5.82
CA TYR A 243 -11.20 -9.14 -6.95
C TYR A 243 -12.38 -8.64 -7.79
N THR A 244 -12.29 -8.85 -9.12
CA THR A 244 -13.17 -8.23 -10.11
C THR A 244 -14.64 -8.55 -9.97
N ASP A 245 -14.99 -9.79 -9.59
CA ASP A 245 -16.38 -10.22 -9.51
C ASP A 245 -17.06 -9.85 -8.20
N LYS A 246 -16.31 -9.81 -7.11
CA LYS A 246 -16.78 -9.44 -5.78
C LYS A 246 -15.66 -8.82 -4.98
N ASP A 247 -15.60 -7.51 -4.94
CA ASP A 247 -14.68 -6.77 -4.09
C ASP A 247 -15.16 -6.77 -2.63
N LEU A 248 -14.97 -7.91 -1.95
CA LEU A 248 -15.46 -8.11 -0.58
C LEU A 248 -14.75 -7.20 0.40
N GLU A 249 -15.53 -6.62 1.31
CA GLU A 249 -15.01 -5.74 2.36
C GLU A 249 -14.19 -6.50 3.41
N ARG A 250 -13.05 -5.95 3.80
CA ARG A 250 -12.21 -6.37 4.93
C ARG A 250 -12.61 -5.64 6.20
N LYS A 251 -13.67 -6.07 6.84
CA LYS A 251 -14.31 -5.39 7.99
C LYS A 251 -13.38 -5.01 9.13
N HIS A 252 -12.21 -5.64 9.25
CA HIS A 252 -11.27 -5.43 10.35
C HIS A 252 -9.89 -4.94 9.89
N ALA A 253 -9.68 -4.65 8.60
CA ALA A 253 -8.40 -4.16 8.07
C ALA A 253 -7.98 -2.82 8.69
N TRP A 254 -8.95 -1.96 9.00
CA TRP A 254 -8.71 -0.66 9.63
C TRP A 254 -7.93 -0.74 10.97
N LYS A 255 -7.99 -1.87 11.69
CA LYS A 255 -7.19 -2.07 12.92
C LYS A 255 -5.70 -2.10 12.60
N TYR A 256 -5.29 -2.67 11.44
CA TYR A 256 -3.90 -2.60 10.98
C TYR A 256 -3.48 -1.16 10.63
N ARG A 257 -4.32 -0.38 9.94
CA ARG A 257 -4.07 1.04 9.70
C ARG A 257 -3.85 1.80 11.02
N ASP A 258 -4.72 1.57 12.00
CA ASP A 258 -4.63 2.24 13.31
C ASP A 258 -3.37 1.82 14.08
N TYR A 259 -2.95 0.54 13.98
CA TYR A 259 -1.67 0.07 14.50
C TYR A 259 -0.50 0.84 13.86
N VAL A 260 -0.50 1.02 12.54
CA VAL A 260 0.54 1.75 11.81
C VAL A 260 0.60 3.21 12.29
N VAL A 261 -0.52 3.93 12.29
CA VAL A 261 -0.62 5.32 12.77
C VAL A 261 -0.08 5.46 14.20
N LYS A 262 -0.49 4.56 15.10
CA LYS A 262 -0.03 4.53 16.49
C LYS A 262 1.47 4.24 16.60
N ALA A 263 2.00 3.31 15.79
CA ALA A 263 3.42 2.98 15.79
C ALA A 263 4.30 4.18 15.40
N PHE A 264 3.92 4.93 14.37
CA PHE A 264 4.63 6.16 13.98
C PHE A 264 4.51 7.25 15.05
N ASN A 265 3.32 7.49 15.62
CA ASN A 265 3.13 8.48 16.67
C ASN A 265 4.00 8.20 17.90
N ASN A 266 4.14 6.94 18.27
CA ASN A 266 4.95 6.50 19.40
C ASN A 266 6.44 6.34 19.07
N ASP A 267 6.87 6.66 17.85
CA ASP A 267 8.24 6.43 17.36
C ASP A 267 8.72 5.00 17.66
N LYS A 268 7.84 4.00 17.40
CA LYS A 268 8.18 2.58 17.60
C LYS A 268 9.46 2.26 16.82
N PRO A 269 10.50 1.66 17.43
CA PRO A 269 11.70 1.28 16.72
C PRO A 269 11.37 0.51 15.42
N PHE A 270 11.89 0.97 14.30
CA PHE A 270 11.48 0.42 12.98
C PHE A 270 11.84 -1.05 12.82
N ASP A 271 12.92 -1.53 13.44
CA ASP A 271 13.26 -2.95 13.50
C ASP A 271 12.20 -3.78 14.24
N GLN A 272 11.68 -3.27 15.37
CA GLN A 272 10.58 -3.90 16.08
C GLN A 272 9.29 -3.85 15.26
N PHE A 273 8.98 -2.70 14.63
CA PHE A 273 7.82 -2.54 13.75
C PHE A 273 7.80 -3.58 12.63
N ILE A 274 8.95 -3.87 12.01
CA ILE A 274 9.07 -4.90 10.96
C ILE A 274 8.93 -6.31 11.53
N ARG A 275 9.57 -6.60 12.70
CA ARG A 275 9.44 -7.92 13.34
C ARG A 275 7.98 -8.25 13.68
N GLU A 276 7.24 -7.28 14.22
CA GLU A 276 5.83 -7.47 14.56
C GLU A 276 4.96 -7.72 13.30
N GLN A 277 5.24 -7.04 12.19
CA GLN A 277 4.49 -7.22 10.94
C GLN A 277 4.77 -8.57 10.27
N LEU A 278 5.99 -9.07 10.34
CA LEU A 278 6.36 -10.34 9.71
C LEU A 278 6.05 -11.56 10.57
N ALA A 279 6.11 -11.43 11.90
CA ALA A 279 6.08 -12.56 12.81
C ALA A 279 5.38 -12.27 14.16
N GLY A 280 4.49 -11.28 14.22
CA GLY A 280 3.84 -10.90 15.47
C GLY A 280 3.09 -12.03 16.14
N ASP A 281 2.43 -12.92 15.38
CA ASP A 281 1.75 -14.10 15.93
C ASP A 281 2.70 -15.16 16.49
N GLU A 282 3.94 -15.27 15.98
CA GLU A 282 4.98 -16.13 16.53
C GLU A 282 5.59 -15.57 17.84
N MET A 283 5.33 -14.28 18.14
CA MET A 283 5.75 -13.59 19.36
C MET A 283 4.67 -13.61 20.46
N VAL A 284 3.48 -14.18 20.17
CA VAL A 284 2.35 -14.27 21.10
C VAL A 284 2.12 -15.70 21.49
N PRO A 285 1.93 -16.00 22.80
CA PRO A 285 1.65 -17.35 23.26
C PRO A 285 0.36 -17.92 22.64
N GLN A 286 0.40 -19.19 22.25
CA GLN A 286 -0.77 -19.91 21.75
C GLN A 286 -1.32 -20.87 22.81
N PRO A 287 -2.64 -21.14 22.82
CA PRO A 287 -3.68 -20.57 21.96
C PRO A 287 -3.95 -19.08 22.26
N PHE A 288 -4.36 -18.31 21.25
CA PHE A 288 -4.64 -16.87 21.38
C PHE A 288 -5.88 -16.61 22.26
N LYS A 289 -5.65 -16.53 23.58
CA LYS A 289 -6.70 -16.36 24.61
C LYS A 289 -6.24 -15.36 25.65
N ASN A 290 -7.18 -14.60 26.20
CA ASN A 290 -6.91 -13.61 27.26
C ASN A 290 -5.75 -12.68 26.90
N LEU A 291 -5.76 -12.18 25.65
CA LEU A 291 -4.67 -11.41 25.06
C LEU A 291 -4.47 -10.08 25.78
N SER A 292 -3.21 -9.75 26.07
CA SER A 292 -2.83 -8.40 26.49
C SER A 292 -2.95 -7.40 25.34
N THR A 293 -3.02 -6.12 25.65
CA THR A 293 -3.00 -5.04 24.62
C THR A 293 -1.78 -5.19 23.70
N SER A 294 -0.60 -5.50 24.25
CA SER A 294 0.62 -5.73 23.46
C SER A 294 0.51 -6.93 22.54
N ASP A 295 -0.15 -8.01 22.97
CA ASP A 295 -0.33 -9.20 22.14
C ASP A 295 -1.34 -8.93 21.02
N ILE A 296 -2.41 -8.17 21.30
CA ILE A 296 -3.36 -7.70 20.28
C ILE A 296 -2.65 -6.84 19.23
N GLU A 297 -1.75 -5.94 19.64
CA GLU A 297 -0.96 -5.11 18.71
C GLU A 297 -0.07 -5.98 17.79
N LYS A 298 0.64 -6.97 18.35
CA LYS A 298 1.50 -7.89 17.57
C LYS A 298 0.68 -8.70 16.56
N LEU A 299 -0.47 -9.23 16.97
CA LEU A 299 -1.38 -9.93 16.05
C LEU A 299 -1.91 -9.00 14.96
N THR A 300 -2.30 -7.78 15.32
CA THR A 300 -2.78 -6.75 14.39
C THR A 300 -1.70 -6.37 13.36
N ALA A 301 -0.44 -6.27 13.80
CA ALA A 301 0.70 -5.96 12.94
C ALA A 301 0.85 -6.95 11.78
N THR A 302 0.55 -8.24 11.99
CA THR A 302 0.62 -9.27 10.95
C THR A 302 -0.39 -9.06 9.81
N GLY A 303 -1.32 -8.12 9.97
CA GLY A 303 -2.19 -7.63 8.90
C GLY A 303 -1.42 -7.18 7.65
N PHE A 304 -0.16 -6.74 7.78
CA PHE A 304 0.76 -6.48 6.67
C PHE A 304 0.80 -7.63 5.65
N LEU A 305 0.89 -8.86 6.13
CA LEU A 305 0.93 -10.07 5.29
C LEU A 305 -0.43 -10.46 4.69
N ARG A 306 -1.47 -9.69 4.97
CA ARG A 306 -2.83 -9.86 4.41
C ARG A 306 -3.23 -8.71 3.48
N MET A 307 -2.31 -7.82 3.12
CA MET A 307 -2.63 -6.67 2.29
C MET A 307 -2.70 -7.00 0.79
N ALA A 308 -2.07 -8.06 0.32
CA ALA A 308 -2.22 -8.53 -1.06
C ALA A 308 -3.70 -8.77 -1.44
N ALA A 309 -4.06 -8.58 -2.71
CA ALA A 309 -5.38 -8.91 -3.20
C ALA A 309 -5.69 -10.40 -3.00
N ASP A 310 -6.91 -10.75 -2.60
CA ASP A 310 -7.28 -12.14 -2.29
C ASP A 310 -8.67 -12.52 -2.83
N GLY A 311 -8.70 -13.18 -3.97
CA GLY A 311 -9.91 -13.68 -4.60
C GLY A 311 -10.47 -14.99 -4.03
N THR A 312 -9.80 -15.60 -3.04
CA THR A 312 -10.10 -16.96 -2.62
C THR A 312 -11.41 -17.13 -1.86
N ALA A 313 -12.09 -16.05 -1.48
CA ALA A 313 -13.46 -16.10 -0.99
C ALA A 313 -14.48 -16.45 -2.09
N SER A 314 -14.17 -16.11 -3.34
CA SER A 314 -15.02 -16.38 -4.52
C SER A 314 -14.49 -17.53 -5.38
N MET A 315 -13.16 -17.59 -5.56
CA MET A 315 -12.47 -18.61 -6.38
C MET A 315 -11.36 -19.28 -5.53
N ASN A 316 -11.71 -20.31 -4.81
CA ASN A 316 -10.76 -21.02 -3.93
C ASN A 316 -9.98 -22.10 -4.72
N ASP A 317 -9.36 -21.71 -5.82
CA ASP A 317 -8.55 -22.61 -6.66
C ASP A 317 -7.03 -22.41 -6.42
N THR A 318 -6.23 -23.25 -7.03
CA THR A 318 -4.77 -23.25 -6.89
C THR A 318 -4.15 -21.96 -7.44
N VAL A 319 -4.68 -21.41 -8.54
CA VAL A 319 -4.17 -20.20 -9.18
C VAL A 319 -4.39 -18.97 -8.28
N ALA A 320 -5.62 -18.78 -7.78
CA ALA A 320 -5.94 -17.67 -6.88
C ALA A 320 -5.10 -17.68 -5.60
N LYS A 321 -4.92 -18.87 -4.97
CA LYS A 321 -4.02 -19.03 -3.81
C LYS A 321 -2.59 -18.62 -4.12
N ASN A 322 -2.04 -19.08 -5.24
CA ASN A 322 -0.67 -18.77 -5.63
C ASN A 322 -0.48 -17.30 -5.99
N SER A 323 -1.47 -16.65 -6.62
CA SER A 323 -1.44 -15.21 -6.89
C SER A 323 -1.38 -14.39 -5.61
N THR A 324 -2.21 -14.72 -4.60
CA THR A 324 -2.17 -14.07 -3.28
C THR A 324 -0.81 -14.22 -2.60
N VAL A 325 -0.19 -15.40 -2.67
CA VAL A 325 1.17 -15.62 -2.12
C VAL A 325 2.21 -14.80 -2.89
N ALA A 326 2.14 -14.80 -4.22
CA ALA A 326 3.08 -14.08 -5.08
C ALA A 326 3.02 -12.57 -4.84
N ASP A 327 1.82 -12.00 -4.73
CA ASP A 327 1.64 -10.58 -4.43
C ASP A 327 2.13 -10.22 -3.02
N THR A 328 1.96 -11.10 -2.03
CA THR A 328 2.55 -10.89 -0.70
C THR A 328 4.08 -10.85 -0.77
N ILE A 329 4.73 -11.74 -1.53
CA ILE A 329 6.19 -11.72 -1.71
C ILE A 329 6.62 -10.48 -2.50
N LYS A 330 5.84 -10.03 -3.49
CA LYS A 330 6.07 -8.78 -4.22
C LYS A 330 6.08 -7.58 -3.26
N ILE A 331 5.09 -7.51 -2.35
CA ILE A 331 5.02 -6.46 -1.32
C ILE A 331 6.27 -6.50 -0.43
N ILE A 332 6.65 -7.66 0.09
CA ILE A 332 7.84 -7.84 0.95
C ILE A 332 9.12 -7.43 0.20
N GLY A 333 9.30 -7.89 -1.04
CA GLY A 333 10.47 -7.58 -1.86
C GLY A 333 10.63 -6.08 -2.10
N ALA A 334 9.57 -5.42 -2.53
CA ALA A 334 9.61 -3.99 -2.83
C ALA A 334 9.65 -3.12 -1.55
N SER A 335 8.90 -3.49 -0.50
CA SER A 335 8.82 -2.68 0.73
C SER A 335 10.06 -2.76 1.60
N LEU A 336 10.68 -3.94 1.75
CA LEU A 336 11.78 -4.18 2.69
C LEU A 336 13.14 -4.31 2.02
N TYR A 337 13.18 -4.83 0.80
CA TYR A 337 14.43 -5.04 0.04
C TYR A 337 14.67 -3.97 -1.02
N GLY A 338 13.61 -3.25 -1.47
CA GLY A 338 13.72 -2.42 -2.66
C GLY A 338 14.17 -3.22 -3.88
N MET A 339 13.70 -4.47 -4.03
CA MET A 339 14.09 -5.39 -5.11
C MET A 339 12.86 -6.04 -5.71
N THR A 340 12.91 -6.32 -7.01
CA THR A 340 11.82 -6.95 -7.79
C THR A 340 11.84 -8.48 -7.68
N ILE A 341 11.89 -9.02 -6.45
CA ILE A 341 12.04 -10.47 -6.16
C ILE A 341 10.96 -11.32 -6.85
N ALA A 342 9.74 -10.81 -6.97
CA ALA A 342 8.63 -11.52 -7.62
C ALA A 342 8.91 -11.86 -9.09
N CYS A 343 9.78 -11.15 -9.78
CA CYS A 343 10.18 -11.46 -11.15
C CYS A 343 10.90 -12.81 -11.26
N ALA A 344 11.44 -13.33 -10.15
CA ALA A 344 12.08 -14.63 -10.09
C ALA A 344 11.09 -15.80 -9.86
N GLN A 345 9.78 -15.58 -9.86
CA GLN A 345 8.76 -16.63 -9.67
C GLN A 345 8.79 -17.73 -10.75
N CYS A 346 9.11 -17.37 -11.98
CA CYS A 346 9.01 -18.28 -13.14
C CYS A 346 10.36 -18.73 -13.71
N HIS A 347 11.43 -17.97 -13.47
CA HIS A 347 12.80 -18.19 -13.95
C HIS A 347 13.76 -17.33 -13.13
N ASP A 348 15.06 -17.50 -13.26
CA ASP A 348 16.04 -16.59 -12.64
C ASP A 348 15.75 -15.15 -13.01
N HIS A 349 15.90 -14.21 -12.07
CA HIS A 349 15.69 -12.80 -12.34
C HIS A 349 16.57 -12.33 -13.50
N ARG A 350 15.97 -11.64 -14.47
CA ARG A 350 16.61 -11.34 -15.75
C ARG A 350 17.91 -10.52 -15.62
N TYR A 351 17.91 -9.58 -14.68
CA TYR A 351 18.99 -8.61 -14.53
C TYR A 351 19.70 -8.73 -13.18
N ASP A 352 18.97 -8.98 -12.12
CA ASP A 352 19.49 -9.01 -10.77
C ASP A 352 19.96 -10.40 -10.36
N PRO A 353 20.90 -10.52 -9.41
CA PRO A 353 21.37 -11.79 -8.91
C PRO A 353 20.39 -12.45 -7.93
N ILE A 354 19.20 -12.73 -8.41
CA ILE A 354 18.11 -13.41 -7.69
C ILE A 354 17.73 -14.65 -8.50
N THR A 355 17.94 -15.83 -7.94
CA THR A 355 17.62 -17.08 -8.62
C THR A 355 16.12 -17.41 -8.50
N HIS A 356 15.63 -18.25 -9.40
CA HIS A 356 14.31 -18.86 -9.31
C HIS A 356 14.12 -19.57 -7.95
N GLU A 357 15.14 -20.29 -7.49
CA GLU A 357 15.15 -20.93 -6.17
C GLU A 357 15.03 -19.91 -5.03
N ASP A 358 15.67 -18.74 -5.11
CA ASP A 358 15.58 -17.69 -4.07
C ASP A 358 14.15 -17.20 -3.85
N TYR A 359 13.35 -17.09 -4.92
CA TYR A 359 11.93 -16.77 -4.77
C TYR A 359 11.20 -17.84 -3.93
N TYR A 360 11.44 -19.12 -4.20
CA TYR A 360 10.83 -20.21 -3.44
C TYR A 360 11.41 -20.40 -2.03
N ARG A 361 12.67 -20.05 -1.83
CA ARG A 361 13.30 -19.97 -0.50
C ARG A 361 12.59 -18.93 0.36
N MET A 362 12.34 -17.75 -0.21
CA MET A 362 11.56 -16.71 0.46
C MET A 362 10.11 -17.14 0.67
N ARG A 363 9.45 -17.71 -0.33
CA ARG A 363 8.10 -18.28 -0.20
C ARG A 363 8.03 -19.30 0.93
N ALA A 364 9.04 -20.16 1.10
CA ALA A 364 9.08 -21.19 2.13
C ALA A 364 9.09 -20.64 3.57
N ILE A 365 9.50 -19.38 3.77
CA ILE A 365 9.40 -18.68 5.06
C ILE A 365 7.93 -18.49 5.44
N PHE A 366 7.07 -18.15 4.49
CA PHE A 366 5.66 -17.77 4.69
C PHE A 366 4.68 -18.92 4.45
N GLU A 367 5.10 -19.98 3.75
CA GLU A 367 4.24 -21.14 3.39
C GLU A 367 3.50 -21.77 4.60
N PRO A 368 4.10 -21.92 5.81
CA PRO A 368 3.38 -22.48 6.95
C PRO A 368 2.18 -21.65 7.41
N GLY A 369 2.24 -20.33 7.27
CA GLY A 369 1.13 -19.43 7.62
C GLY A 369 0.07 -19.33 6.52
N PHE A 370 0.43 -19.51 5.25
CA PHE A 370 -0.52 -19.64 4.15
C PHE A 370 -1.19 -20.98 4.14
N ASP A 371 -0.44 -22.05 4.28
CA ASP A 371 -0.88 -23.45 4.21
C ASP A 371 -1.79 -23.72 3.00
N THR A 372 -1.17 -23.70 1.81
CA THR A 372 -1.90 -23.80 0.53
C THR A 372 -2.76 -25.06 0.40
N LYS A 373 -2.46 -26.12 1.15
CA LYS A 373 -3.26 -27.35 1.22
C LYS A 373 -4.52 -27.18 2.07
N ASN A 374 -4.38 -26.53 3.24
CA ASN A 374 -5.47 -26.28 4.17
C ASN A 374 -5.78 -24.76 4.20
N TRP A 375 -5.96 -24.19 3.01
CA TRP A 375 -6.16 -22.76 2.83
C TRP A 375 -7.35 -22.24 3.62
N ARG A 376 -7.12 -21.19 4.38
CA ARG A 376 -8.18 -20.45 5.06
C ARG A 376 -8.59 -19.26 4.19
N THR A 377 -9.86 -19.23 3.78
CA THR A 377 -10.43 -18.08 3.05
C THR A 377 -10.50 -16.84 3.95
N PRO A 378 -10.56 -15.61 3.40
CA PRO A 378 -10.56 -14.39 4.19
C PRO A 378 -11.48 -14.37 5.43
N PRO A 379 -12.75 -14.80 5.37
CA PRO A 379 -13.62 -14.81 6.54
C PRO A 379 -13.16 -15.70 7.69
N SER A 380 -12.34 -16.72 7.41
CA SER A 380 -11.87 -17.70 8.41
C SER A 380 -10.53 -17.35 9.07
N ARG A 381 -9.98 -16.15 8.78
CA ARG A 381 -8.65 -15.71 9.29
C ARG A 381 -8.74 -14.77 10.49
N LEU A 382 -9.91 -14.64 11.09
CA LEU A 382 -10.15 -13.74 12.21
C LEU A 382 -9.72 -14.39 13.52
N VAL A 383 -9.07 -13.61 14.39
CA VAL A 383 -8.77 -13.99 15.77
C VAL A 383 -9.71 -13.21 16.67
N SER A 384 -10.52 -13.93 17.45
CA SER A 384 -11.45 -13.35 18.42
C SER A 384 -10.70 -12.79 19.63
N LEU A 385 -11.08 -11.59 20.07
CA LEU A 385 -10.48 -10.90 21.22
C LEU A 385 -11.22 -11.18 22.53
N LEU A 386 -12.31 -11.98 22.52
CA LEU A 386 -13.00 -12.35 23.76
C LEU A 386 -12.07 -13.07 24.73
N THR A 387 -12.15 -12.68 25.99
CA THR A 387 -11.52 -13.40 27.11
C THR A 387 -12.28 -14.69 27.40
N ASP A 388 -11.66 -15.62 28.14
CA ASP A 388 -12.34 -16.85 28.59
C ASP A 388 -13.53 -16.52 29.49
N ALA A 389 -13.49 -15.45 30.29
CA ALA A 389 -14.60 -14.99 31.11
C ALA A 389 -15.79 -14.51 30.26
N GLU A 390 -15.53 -13.70 29.23
CA GLU A 390 -16.57 -13.22 28.30
C GLU A 390 -17.15 -14.36 27.45
N ARG A 391 -16.35 -15.34 27.04
CA ARG A 391 -16.83 -16.58 26.38
C ARG A 391 -17.75 -17.38 27.27
N ALA A 392 -17.39 -17.54 28.54
CA ALA A 392 -18.23 -18.23 29.51
C ALA A 392 -19.55 -17.50 29.74
N GLU A 393 -19.53 -16.18 29.83
CA GLU A 393 -20.73 -15.36 29.98
C GLU A 393 -21.61 -15.43 28.71
N SER A 394 -21.00 -15.30 27.55
CA SER A 394 -21.71 -15.46 26.25
C SER A 394 -22.38 -16.84 26.14
N ALA A 395 -21.73 -17.89 26.63
CA ALA A 395 -22.29 -19.25 26.65
C ALA A 395 -23.51 -19.36 27.60
N LYS A 396 -23.47 -18.77 28.79
CA LYS A 396 -24.62 -18.72 29.73
C LYS A 396 -25.81 -17.99 29.10
N ILE A 397 -25.56 -16.81 28.49
CA ILE A 397 -26.60 -16.03 27.79
C ILE A 397 -27.21 -16.85 26.65
N GLU A 398 -26.41 -17.58 25.88
CA GLU A 398 -26.90 -18.43 24.79
C GLU A 398 -27.75 -19.60 25.30
N VAL A 399 -27.44 -20.19 26.45
CA VAL A 399 -28.28 -21.23 27.09
C VAL A 399 -29.65 -20.68 27.41
N GLU A 400 -29.75 -19.48 27.99
CA GLU A 400 -31.05 -18.84 28.29
C GLU A 400 -31.81 -18.45 27.03
N ALA A 401 -31.12 -17.91 26.02
CA ALA A 401 -31.75 -17.59 24.73
C ALA A 401 -32.32 -18.85 24.03
N LYS A 402 -31.59 -19.96 24.06
CA LYS A 402 -32.05 -21.25 23.53
C LYS A 402 -33.25 -21.81 24.31
N ARG A 403 -33.32 -21.59 25.63
CA ARG A 403 -34.49 -21.94 26.43
C ARG A 403 -35.75 -21.22 25.96
N LEU A 404 -35.60 -19.90 25.66
CA LEU A 404 -36.69 -19.07 25.10
C LEU A 404 -37.07 -19.52 23.68
N ASP A 405 -36.10 -19.83 22.82
CA ASP A 405 -36.39 -20.40 21.49
C ASP A 405 -37.15 -21.72 21.57
N ALA A 406 -36.74 -22.64 22.45
CA ALA A 406 -37.42 -23.91 22.64
C ALA A 406 -38.87 -23.71 23.14
N ALA A 407 -39.12 -22.75 24.03
CA ALA A 407 -40.45 -22.37 24.45
C ALA A 407 -41.30 -21.85 23.29
N ARG A 408 -40.70 -21.00 22.45
CA ARG A 408 -41.36 -20.49 21.21
C ARG A 408 -41.67 -21.63 20.24
N ASP A 409 -40.78 -22.57 20.02
CA ASP A 409 -40.96 -23.68 19.08
C ASP A 409 -42.08 -24.65 19.58
N LYS A 410 -42.12 -24.90 20.88
CA LYS A 410 -43.23 -25.62 21.48
C LYS A 410 -44.55 -24.93 21.27
N LYS A 411 -44.60 -23.56 21.51
CA LYS A 411 -45.81 -22.79 21.30
C LYS A 411 -46.23 -22.71 19.84
N GLN A 412 -45.28 -22.65 18.93
CA GLN A 412 -45.52 -22.75 17.50
C GLN A 412 -46.20 -24.07 17.12
N GLU A 413 -45.76 -25.19 17.68
CA GLU A 413 -46.33 -26.50 17.42
C GLU A 413 -47.77 -26.59 17.97
N GLU A 414 -48.02 -26.01 19.15
CA GLU A 414 -49.37 -25.88 19.69
C GLU A 414 -50.28 -25.12 18.73
N PHE A 415 -49.86 -23.97 18.22
CA PHE A 415 -50.63 -23.15 17.28
C PHE A 415 -50.84 -23.85 15.92
N ILE A 416 -49.81 -24.51 15.40
CA ILE A 416 -49.94 -25.35 14.19
C ILE A 416 -50.96 -26.46 14.39
N THR A 417 -50.98 -27.12 15.56
CA THR A 417 -51.94 -28.16 15.88
C THR A 417 -53.35 -27.63 15.97
N GLU A 418 -53.53 -26.48 16.64
CA GLU A 418 -54.84 -25.82 16.75
C GLU A 418 -55.40 -25.45 15.37
N VAL A 419 -54.58 -24.83 14.52
CA VAL A 419 -54.97 -24.43 13.17
C VAL A 419 -55.21 -25.65 12.28
N LEU A 420 -54.37 -26.68 12.39
CA LEU A 420 -54.52 -27.94 11.65
C LEU A 420 -55.92 -28.57 11.92
N GLU A 421 -56.31 -28.66 13.20
CA GLU A 421 -57.60 -29.24 13.57
C GLU A 421 -58.77 -28.40 13.04
N LYS A 422 -58.66 -27.06 13.07
CA LYS A 422 -59.64 -26.14 12.47
C LYS A 422 -59.77 -26.32 10.95
N GLU A 423 -58.69 -26.52 10.26
CA GLU A 423 -58.69 -26.73 8.79
C GLU A 423 -59.20 -28.15 8.46
N LEU A 424 -58.89 -29.18 9.29
CA LEU A 424 -59.40 -30.53 9.12
C LEU A 424 -60.93 -30.62 9.28
N LEU A 425 -61.51 -29.74 10.13
CA LEU A 425 -62.98 -29.72 10.26
C LEU A 425 -63.71 -29.34 8.98
N LYS A 426 -63.06 -28.68 8.02
CA LYS A 426 -63.57 -28.31 6.70
C LYS A 426 -63.52 -29.46 5.69
N ALA A 427 -62.80 -30.51 6.01
CA ALA A 427 -62.72 -31.74 5.19
C ALA A 427 -63.80 -32.74 5.55
N ASP A 428 -64.16 -33.59 4.61
CA ASP A 428 -65.07 -34.72 4.90
C ASP A 428 -64.56 -35.63 6.00
N ALA A 429 -65.44 -36.07 6.89
CA ALA A 429 -65.07 -36.87 8.05
C ALA A 429 -64.25 -38.10 7.71
N ALA A 430 -64.50 -38.75 6.56
CA ALA A 430 -63.82 -39.91 6.08
C ALA A 430 -62.34 -39.73 5.76
N VAL A 431 -61.87 -38.47 5.42
CA VAL A 431 -60.47 -38.21 5.02
C VAL A 431 -59.67 -37.44 6.07
N ARG A 432 -60.27 -37.06 7.19
CA ARG A 432 -59.63 -36.19 8.19
C ARG A 432 -58.40 -36.85 8.84
N ASP A 433 -58.50 -38.10 9.20
CA ASP A 433 -57.41 -38.82 9.85
C ASP A 433 -56.25 -39.12 8.91
N ASP A 434 -56.56 -39.46 7.66
CA ASP A 434 -55.53 -39.65 6.63
C ASP A 434 -54.81 -38.32 6.28
N LEU A 435 -55.55 -37.21 6.26
CA LEU A 435 -54.96 -35.88 6.04
C LEU A 435 -54.10 -35.44 7.23
N ARG A 436 -54.56 -35.70 8.47
CA ARG A 436 -53.77 -35.44 9.67
C ARG A 436 -52.48 -36.25 9.66
N LYS A 437 -52.56 -37.55 9.33
CA LYS A 437 -51.43 -38.45 9.22
C LYS A 437 -50.50 -38.01 8.13
N ALA A 438 -50.98 -37.68 6.95
CA ALA A 438 -50.19 -37.17 5.84
C ALA A 438 -49.44 -35.90 6.19
N TYR A 439 -50.13 -34.92 6.85
CA TYR A 439 -49.50 -33.66 7.31
C TYR A 439 -48.38 -33.92 8.32
N ARG A 440 -48.61 -34.79 9.33
CA ARG A 440 -47.63 -35.11 10.39
C ARG A 440 -46.48 -36.00 9.90
N THR A 441 -46.63 -36.65 8.72
CA THR A 441 -45.55 -37.41 8.12
C THR A 441 -44.45 -36.49 7.57
N VAL A 442 -43.20 -36.72 7.99
CA VAL A 442 -42.02 -35.98 7.51
C VAL A 442 -42.00 -36.01 5.97
N VAL A 443 -41.78 -34.88 5.30
CA VAL A 443 -41.87 -34.70 3.85
C VAL A 443 -41.14 -35.82 3.09
N ALA A 444 -39.92 -36.14 3.47
CA ALA A 444 -39.12 -37.21 2.83
C ALA A 444 -39.66 -38.63 3.00
N LYS A 445 -40.63 -38.85 3.91
CA LYS A 445 -41.22 -40.17 4.19
C LYS A 445 -42.69 -40.27 3.74
N ARG A 446 -43.21 -39.23 3.04
CA ARG A 446 -44.60 -39.23 2.56
C ARG A 446 -44.77 -40.22 1.39
N THR A 447 -45.84 -41.03 1.45
CA THR A 447 -46.21 -41.86 0.33
C THR A 447 -46.81 -41.05 -0.83
N PRO A 448 -46.82 -41.53 -2.08
CA PRO A 448 -47.42 -40.84 -3.22
C PRO A 448 -48.90 -40.46 -2.96
N ASP A 449 -49.66 -41.32 -2.26
CA ASP A 449 -51.07 -41.05 -1.90
C ASP A 449 -51.15 -39.89 -0.88
N GLN A 450 -50.29 -39.85 0.12
CA GLN A 450 -50.21 -38.74 1.07
C GLN A 450 -49.88 -37.41 0.38
N VAL A 451 -48.96 -37.42 -0.58
CA VAL A 451 -48.62 -36.22 -1.38
C VAL A 451 -49.81 -35.77 -2.21
N LYS A 452 -50.52 -36.72 -2.85
CA LYS A 452 -51.73 -36.43 -3.64
C LYS A 452 -52.87 -35.88 -2.76
N LEU A 453 -53.06 -36.45 -1.60
CA LEU A 453 -54.05 -36.00 -0.64
C LEU A 453 -53.78 -34.59 -0.14
N LEU A 454 -52.53 -34.27 0.26
CA LEU A 454 -52.14 -32.94 0.70
C LEU A 454 -52.27 -31.88 -0.42
N LYS A 455 -51.96 -32.26 -1.68
CA LYS A 455 -52.17 -31.37 -2.84
C LYS A 455 -53.64 -30.99 -3.06
N ALA A 456 -54.58 -31.88 -2.76
CA ALA A 456 -56.00 -31.64 -2.83
C ALA A 456 -56.48 -30.70 -1.71
N TRP A 457 -55.71 -30.55 -0.64
CA TRP A 457 -55.99 -29.67 0.50
C TRP A 457 -54.91 -28.66 0.73
N PRO A 458 -54.81 -27.58 -0.13
CA PRO A 458 -53.73 -26.63 -0.08
C PRO A 458 -53.55 -25.92 1.25
N ARG A 459 -54.62 -25.59 1.94
CA ARG A 459 -54.55 -24.91 3.23
C ARG A 459 -53.97 -25.81 4.34
N VAL A 460 -54.15 -27.13 4.29
CA VAL A 460 -53.49 -28.08 5.19
C VAL A 460 -52.03 -28.23 4.78
N ASN A 461 -51.75 -28.37 3.46
CA ASN A 461 -50.42 -28.56 2.94
C ASN A 461 -49.46 -27.38 3.15
N GLN A 462 -49.99 -26.14 3.12
CA GLN A 462 -49.22 -24.92 3.28
C GLN A 462 -49.01 -24.51 4.75
N LEU A 463 -49.69 -25.16 5.69
CA LEU A 463 -49.62 -24.81 7.12
C LEU A 463 -48.19 -25.06 7.64
N SER A 464 -47.58 -24.02 8.19
CA SER A 464 -46.28 -24.03 8.81
C SER A 464 -46.14 -22.87 9.76
N GLY A 465 -45.09 -22.83 10.58
CA GLY A 465 -44.82 -21.69 11.45
C GLY A 465 -44.74 -20.35 10.69
N GLY A 466 -44.10 -20.33 9.51
CA GLY A 466 -43.98 -19.15 8.66
C GLY A 466 -45.28 -18.71 7.97
N SER A 467 -46.28 -19.57 7.87
CA SER A 467 -47.55 -19.26 7.21
C SER A 467 -48.73 -18.98 8.20
N LEU A 468 -48.52 -19.07 9.50
CA LEU A 468 -49.55 -18.84 10.52
C LEU A 468 -50.29 -17.52 10.36
N TYR A 469 -49.60 -16.47 9.90
CA TYR A 469 -50.22 -15.16 9.68
C TYR A 469 -51.41 -15.20 8.70
N LEU A 470 -51.44 -16.11 7.74
CA LEU A 470 -52.54 -16.32 6.79
C LEU A 470 -53.76 -16.94 7.47
N TYR A 471 -53.54 -17.74 8.49
CA TYR A 471 -54.58 -18.40 9.28
C TYR A 471 -55.07 -17.48 10.40
N ASP A 472 -54.19 -16.67 10.98
CA ASP A 472 -54.54 -15.62 11.95
C ASP A 472 -55.59 -14.67 11.41
N SER A 473 -55.44 -14.21 10.16
CA SER A 473 -56.42 -13.42 9.45
C SER A 473 -57.75 -14.16 9.29
N THR A 474 -57.71 -15.47 8.98
CA THR A 474 -58.88 -16.28 8.76
C THR A 474 -59.65 -16.54 10.05
N TYR A 475 -58.96 -16.84 11.15
CA TYR A 475 -59.54 -17.24 12.43
C TYR A 475 -59.58 -16.12 13.48
N LYS A 476 -59.15 -14.90 13.09
CA LYS A 476 -59.06 -13.70 13.95
C LYS A 476 -58.24 -14.01 15.22
N THR A 477 -57.12 -14.64 15.05
CA THR A 477 -56.14 -14.99 16.09
C THR A 477 -54.89 -14.09 15.98
N LYS A 478 -53.92 -14.24 16.88
CA LYS A 478 -52.66 -13.45 16.91
C LYS A 478 -51.44 -14.35 17.11
N HIS A 479 -51.51 -15.60 16.62
CA HIS A 479 -50.43 -16.57 16.81
C HIS A 479 -49.09 -16.11 16.25
N ALA A 480 -49.06 -15.53 15.04
CA ALA A 480 -47.84 -15.00 14.42
C ALA A 480 -47.26 -13.82 15.22
N ASP A 481 -48.11 -12.93 15.76
CA ASP A 481 -47.65 -11.80 16.58
C ASP A 481 -47.04 -12.27 17.92
N GLU A 482 -47.66 -13.32 18.54
CA GLU A 482 -47.18 -13.90 19.79
C GLU A 482 -45.80 -14.56 19.56
N LEU A 483 -45.63 -15.36 18.51
CA LEU A 483 -44.34 -15.99 18.15
C LEU A 483 -43.29 -14.93 17.83
N LYS A 484 -43.65 -13.83 17.16
CA LYS A 484 -42.76 -12.71 16.90
C LYS A 484 -42.29 -12.03 18.20
N LYS A 485 -43.16 -11.86 19.18
CA LYS A 485 -42.82 -11.36 20.51
C LYS A 485 -41.82 -12.29 21.20
N MET A 486 -42.10 -13.59 21.24
CA MET A 486 -41.21 -14.57 21.84
C MET A 486 -39.83 -14.61 21.16
N ALA A 487 -39.76 -14.50 19.82
CA ALA A 487 -38.52 -14.36 19.09
C ALA A 487 -37.75 -13.09 19.45
N ALA A 488 -38.46 -11.96 19.63
CA ALA A 488 -37.86 -10.69 20.05
C ALA A 488 -37.29 -10.75 21.47
N GLU A 489 -37.91 -11.50 22.39
CA GLU A 489 -37.38 -11.73 23.74
C GLU A 489 -36.06 -12.54 23.70
N ALA A 490 -36.01 -13.63 22.94
CA ALA A 490 -34.77 -14.38 22.75
C ALA A 490 -33.68 -13.53 22.12
N ALA A 491 -34.00 -12.70 21.13
CA ALA A 491 -33.09 -11.78 20.49
C ALA A 491 -32.56 -10.70 21.46
N LYS A 492 -33.44 -10.21 22.35
CA LYS A 492 -33.10 -9.25 23.40
C LYS A 492 -32.08 -9.81 24.40
N VAL A 493 -32.29 -11.08 24.79
CA VAL A 493 -31.31 -11.79 25.64
C VAL A 493 -29.99 -11.96 24.92
N ARG A 494 -29.96 -12.36 23.63
CA ARG A 494 -28.71 -12.44 22.84
C ARG A 494 -27.99 -11.12 22.68
N ALA A 495 -28.73 -10.02 22.61
CA ALA A 495 -28.14 -8.67 22.49
C ALA A 495 -27.37 -8.25 23.75
N THR A 496 -27.52 -8.95 24.90
CA THR A 496 -26.73 -8.68 26.12
C THR A 496 -25.38 -9.41 26.14
N LYS A 497 -25.06 -10.22 25.12
CA LYS A 497 -23.74 -10.86 25.03
C LYS A 497 -22.63 -9.82 24.92
N PRO A 498 -21.46 -10.07 25.51
CA PRO A 498 -20.26 -9.30 25.23
C PRO A 498 -20.06 -9.16 23.71
N VAL A 499 -19.70 -7.96 23.27
CA VAL A 499 -19.42 -7.70 21.84
C VAL A 499 -18.15 -8.43 21.46
N GLU A 500 -18.25 -9.33 20.48
CA GLU A 500 -17.09 -10.05 19.99
C GLU A 500 -16.34 -9.22 18.96
N GLU A 501 -15.16 -8.72 19.33
CA GLU A 501 -14.24 -8.05 18.45
C GLU A 501 -13.24 -9.04 17.83
N PHE A 502 -12.76 -8.70 16.63
CA PHE A 502 -11.81 -9.51 15.88
C PHE A 502 -10.64 -8.68 15.38
N VAL A 503 -9.49 -9.34 15.21
CA VAL A 503 -8.37 -8.86 14.39
C VAL A 503 -8.19 -9.78 13.18
N GLN A 504 -7.89 -9.18 12.03
CA GLN A 504 -7.48 -9.89 10.83
C GLN A 504 -5.97 -10.11 10.90
N ALA A 505 -5.56 -11.30 11.30
CA ALA A 505 -4.15 -11.63 11.49
C ALA A 505 -3.65 -12.67 10.47
N PHE A 506 -2.34 -12.62 10.21
CA PHE A 506 -1.64 -13.73 9.56
C PHE A 506 -1.10 -14.64 10.64
N THR A 507 -1.69 -15.83 10.79
CA THR A 507 -1.34 -16.75 11.88
C THR A 507 -0.97 -18.11 11.35
N GLU A 508 0.09 -18.68 11.92
CA GLU A 508 0.41 -20.10 11.79
C GLU A 508 -0.23 -20.86 12.93
N LEU A 509 -1.14 -21.79 12.61
CA LEU A 509 -1.81 -22.60 13.63
C LEU A 509 -0.95 -23.80 14.03
N PRO A 510 -0.89 -24.17 15.32
CA PRO A 510 -0.13 -25.31 15.78
C PRO A 510 -0.73 -26.59 15.19
N LYS A 511 0.11 -27.40 14.56
CA LYS A 511 -0.26 -28.73 14.07
C LYS A 511 0.31 -29.78 14.99
N THR A 512 -0.55 -30.48 15.73
CA THR A 512 -0.15 -31.45 16.75
C THR A 512 0.43 -32.75 16.18
N LYS A 513 0.20 -33.05 14.90
CA LYS A 513 0.63 -34.34 14.29
C LYS A 513 1.12 -34.23 12.84
N GLU A 514 0.94 -33.13 12.15
CA GLU A 514 1.37 -32.99 10.75
C GLU A 514 2.70 -32.25 10.63
N ALA A 515 3.49 -32.62 9.64
CA ALA A 515 4.73 -31.92 9.28
C ALA A 515 4.42 -30.48 8.83
N VAL A 516 5.35 -29.55 9.09
CA VAL A 516 5.28 -28.20 8.54
C VAL A 516 5.15 -28.28 7.02
N PRO A 517 4.23 -27.51 6.38
CA PRO A 517 4.06 -27.54 4.94
C PRO A 517 5.40 -27.34 4.20
N ALA A 518 5.67 -28.24 3.26
CA ALA A 518 6.85 -28.17 2.39
C ALA A 518 6.56 -27.24 1.20
N THR A 519 7.55 -26.45 0.83
CA THR A 519 7.52 -25.63 -0.38
C THR A 519 8.29 -26.36 -1.48
N PHE A 520 7.76 -26.28 -2.69
CA PHE A 520 8.38 -26.86 -3.88
C PHE A 520 8.67 -25.75 -4.89
N LEU A 521 9.74 -25.92 -5.64
CA LEU A 521 10.01 -25.12 -6.82
C LEU A 521 8.97 -25.50 -7.88
N PHE A 522 8.35 -24.51 -8.52
CA PHE A 522 7.36 -24.76 -9.57
C PHE A 522 7.99 -24.55 -10.95
N HIS A 523 7.80 -25.50 -11.85
CA HIS A 523 8.26 -25.33 -13.21
C HIS A 523 7.59 -24.11 -13.85
N ARG A 524 8.38 -23.08 -14.20
CA ARG A 524 7.89 -21.82 -14.79
C ARG A 524 6.78 -21.12 -13.98
N GLY A 525 6.83 -21.27 -12.66
CA GLY A 525 5.83 -20.68 -11.77
C GLY A 525 4.49 -21.38 -11.73
N ASP A 526 4.34 -22.51 -12.45
CA ASP A 526 3.11 -23.29 -12.51
C ASP A 526 2.97 -24.21 -11.27
N PRO A 527 2.01 -23.93 -10.37
CA PRO A 527 1.83 -24.69 -9.13
C PRO A 527 1.40 -26.15 -9.35
N ASP A 528 0.88 -26.48 -10.53
CA ASP A 528 0.49 -27.84 -10.88
C ASP A 528 1.70 -28.69 -11.38
N GLN A 529 2.87 -28.06 -11.52
CA GLN A 529 4.13 -28.69 -11.92
C GLN A 529 5.23 -28.55 -10.86
N PRO A 530 5.05 -29.09 -9.62
CA PRO A 530 6.06 -29.02 -8.57
C PRO A 530 7.30 -29.88 -8.92
N LYS A 531 8.49 -29.32 -8.66
CA LYS A 531 9.80 -30.00 -8.78
C LYS A 531 10.39 -30.31 -7.39
N GLY A 532 11.65 -30.05 -7.17
CA GLY A 532 12.35 -30.28 -5.91
C GLY A 532 11.79 -29.50 -4.72
N LYS A 533 11.91 -30.08 -3.51
CA LYS A 533 11.63 -29.37 -2.25
C LYS A 533 12.65 -28.25 -2.05
N VAL A 534 12.18 -27.08 -1.62
CA VAL A 534 13.01 -25.91 -1.32
C VAL A 534 12.95 -25.60 0.18
N LEU A 535 14.10 -25.30 0.78
CA LEU A 535 14.21 -24.90 2.19
C LEU A 535 14.04 -23.39 2.34
N PRO A 536 13.52 -22.90 3.49
CA PRO A 536 13.36 -21.47 3.74
C PRO A 536 14.75 -20.79 3.81
N GLY A 537 14.85 -19.59 3.30
CA GLY A 537 16.08 -18.81 3.33
C GLY A 537 15.96 -17.44 2.70
N ASP A 538 16.94 -16.58 2.99
CA ASP A 538 17.14 -15.28 2.38
C ASP A 538 17.80 -15.43 0.98
N LEU A 539 18.00 -14.31 0.26
CA LEU A 539 18.63 -14.28 -1.04
C LEU A 539 20.03 -14.90 -0.99
N SER A 540 20.29 -15.89 -1.83
CA SER A 540 21.55 -16.65 -1.84
C SER A 540 22.76 -15.81 -2.22
N VAL A 541 22.59 -14.72 -2.97
CA VAL A 541 23.66 -13.76 -3.27
C VAL A 541 24.28 -13.13 -2.01
N LEU A 542 23.50 -13.02 -0.93
CA LEU A 542 23.95 -12.47 0.36
C LEU A 542 24.68 -13.49 1.25
N ALA A 543 24.63 -14.79 0.92
CA ALA A 543 25.15 -15.87 1.77
C ALA A 543 26.67 -15.77 2.01
N GLY A 544 27.44 -15.19 1.08
CA GLY A 544 28.88 -14.95 1.24
C GLY A 544 29.25 -13.84 2.24
N GLN A 545 28.30 -12.95 2.55
CA GLN A 545 28.51 -11.78 3.42
C GLN A 545 27.89 -11.97 4.79
N ARG A 546 26.83 -12.76 4.88
CA ARG A 546 26.07 -13.02 6.12
C ARG A 546 25.48 -14.43 6.09
N LYS A 547 25.69 -15.16 7.17
CA LYS A 547 25.05 -16.46 7.34
C LYS A 547 23.72 -16.27 8.03
N VAL A 548 22.64 -16.54 7.33
CA VAL A 548 21.25 -16.50 7.84
C VAL A 548 20.72 -17.92 7.87
N GLU A 549 20.39 -18.40 9.06
CA GLU A 549 19.76 -19.71 9.25
C GLU A 549 18.29 -19.51 9.59
N VAL A 550 17.42 -19.85 8.64
CA VAL A 550 15.97 -19.95 8.89
C VAL A 550 15.67 -21.43 9.09
N PRO A 551 15.23 -21.85 10.30
CA PRO A 551 15.02 -23.27 10.58
C PRO A 551 13.82 -23.80 9.80
N GLU A 552 13.82 -25.09 9.41
CA GLU A 552 12.60 -25.73 8.89
C GLU A 552 11.48 -25.75 9.94
N LYS A 553 11.84 -25.97 11.21
CA LYS A 553 10.96 -25.89 12.39
C LYS A 553 11.78 -25.54 13.61
N ASN A 554 11.36 -24.55 14.37
CA ASN A 554 11.88 -24.25 15.69
C ASN A 554 11.12 -25.09 16.74
N PRO A 555 11.76 -26.04 17.44
CA PRO A 555 11.06 -26.91 18.38
C PRO A 555 10.57 -26.18 19.65
N ALA A 556 11.10 -24.97 19.92
CA ALA A 556 10.70 -24.17 21.08
C ALA A 556 9.41 -23.37 20.86
N LEU A 557 8.89 -23.33 19.62
CA LEU A 557 7.69 -22.58 19.27
C LEU A 557 6.55 -23.50 18.83
N PRO A 558 5.30 -23.14 19.09
CA PRO A 558 4.14 -23.87 18.57
C PRO A 558 4.00 -23.72 17.04
N SER A 559 4.53 -22.65 16.47
CA SER A 559 4.68 -22.39 15.02
C SER A 559 5.97 -23.00 14.47
N SER A 560 6.23 -22.81 13.16
CA SER A 560 7.52 -23.18 12.56
C SER A 560 8.69 -22.29 13.04
N GLY A 561 8.42 -21.07 13.46
CA GLY A 561 9.42 -20.07 13.83
C GLY A 561 10.21 -19.50 12.66
N ARG A 562 9.80 -19.80 11.42
CA ARG A 562 10.50 -19.35 10.19
C ARG A 562 10.46 -17.85 10.03
N ARG A 563 9.27 -17.25 10.20
CA ARG A 563 9.06 -15.81 10.01
C ARG A 563 9.79 -15.01 11.08
N LEU A 564 9.78 -15.46 12.33
CA LEU A 564 10.49 -14.80 13.42
C LEU A 564 12.01 -14.83 13.20
N ALA A 565 12.57 -15.97 12.82
CA ALA A 565 14.02 -16.08 12.52
C ALA A 565 14.40 -15.19 11.33
N PHE A 566 13.58 -15.18 10.28
CA PHE A 566 13.78 -14.29 9.12
C PHE A 566 13.68 -12.81 9.52
N ALA A 567 12.62 -12.40 10.22
CA ALA A 567 12.42 -11.03 10.66
C ALA A 567 13.59 -10.53 11.53
N GLN A 568 14.06 -11.35 12.47
CA GLN A 568 15.24 -11.05 13.28
C GLN A 568 16.50 -10.87 12.42
N SER A 569 16.67 -11.72 11.42
CA SER A 569 17.84 -11.67 10.55
C SER A 569 17.91 -10.40 9.71
N ILE A 570 16.79 -9.93 9.14
CA ILE A 570 16.80 -8.72 8.30
C ILE A 570 16.85 -7.42 9.12
N THR A 571 16.55 -7.49 10.42
CA THR A 571 16.55 -6.34 11.35
C THR A 571 17.73 -6.32 12.32
N ASP A 572 18.75 -7.17 12.11
CA ASP A 572 19.91 -7.28 12.98
C ASP A 572 21.00 -6.19 12.77
N GLY A 573 20.72 -5.21 11.90
CA GLY A 573 21.64 -4.12 11.56
C GLY A 573 22.74 -4.51 10.55
N ARG A 574 22.77 -5.75 10.07
CA ARG A 574 23.75 -6.24 9.09
C ARG A 574 23.15 -6.46 7.69
N HIS A 575 21.83 -6.35 7.56
CA HIS A 575 21.16 -6.48 6.27
C HIS A 575 21.44 -5.25 5.40
N PRO A 576 21.96 -5.40 4.15
CA PRO A 576 22.43 -4.27 3.36
C PRO A 576 21.31 -3.37 2.84
N LEU A 577 20.08 -3.87 2.73
CA LEU A 577 18.99 -3.17 2.03
C LEU A 577 18.01 -2.46 2.98
N LEU A 578 17.52 -3.11 4.05
CA LEU A 578 16.39 -2.63 4.84
C LEU A 578 16.52 -1.16 5.29
N ALA A 579 17.65 -0.82 5.92
CA ALA A 579 17.87 0.54 6.42
C ALA A 579 18.01 1.55 5.27
N ARG A 580 18.74 1.21 4.19
CA ARG A 580 18.89 2.06 3.00
C ARG A 580 17.54 2.35 2.34
N VAL A 581 16.71 1.33 2.17
CA VAL A 581 15.39 1.45 1.55
C VAL A 581 14.51 2.38 2.35
N MET A 582 14.48 2.24 3.68
CA MET A 582 13.64 3.08 4.54
C MET A 582 14.13 4.53 4.56
N VAL A 583 15.42 4.73 4.75
CA VAL A 583 16.03 6.08 4.75
C VAL A 583 15.80 6.78 3.41
N ASN A 584 15.95 6.06 2.30
CA ASN A 584 15.69 6.60 0.96
C ASN A 584 14.24 7.06 0.78
N ARG A 585 13.27 6.32 1.34
CA ARG A 585 11.85 6.75 1.32
C ARG A 585 11.60 7.99 2.15
N VAL A 586 12.15 8.06 3.36
CA VAL A 586 12.04 9.27 4.19
C VAL A 586 12.61 10.47 3.45
N TRP A 587 13.78 10.31 2.84
CA TRP A 587 14.40 11.33 2.02
C TRP A 587 13.50 11.76 0.84
N MET A 588 12.95 10.79 0.13
CA MET A 588 12.05 11.03 -1.01
C MET A 588 10.83 11.88 -0.62
N HIS A 589 10.23 11.59 0.53
CA HIS A 589 9.05 12.35 0.97
C HIS A 589 9.37 13.79 1.39
N HIS A 590 10.59 14.06 1.89
CA HIS A 590 11.02 15.44 2.20
C HIS A 590 11.47 16.22 0.97
N PHE A 591 12.17 15.57 0.04
CA PHE A 591 12.79 16.27 -1.11
C PHE A 591 12.08 16.01 -2.45
N GLY A 592 11.01 15.22 -2.48
CA GLY A 592 10.27 14.87 -3.70
C GLY A 592 10.96 13.81 -4.57
N LYS A 593 12.25 13.54 -4.34
CA LYS A 593 13.04 12.53 -5.05
C LYS A 593 13.96 11.81 -4.07
N GLY A 594 14.05 10.49 -4.17
CA GLY A 594 14.98 9.68 -3.36
C GLY A 594 16.45 9.92 -3.74
N ILE A 595 17.37 9.63 -2.83
CA ILE A 595 18.80 9.51 -3.16
C ILE A 595 18.97 8.45 -4.26
N VAL A 596 18.21 7.36 -4.17
CA VAL A 596 17.91 6.43 -5.27
C VAL A 596 16.50 6.75 -5.76
N ALA A 597 16.37 7.29 -6.97
CA ALA A 597 15.08 7.75 -7.47
C ALA A 597 14.06 6.62 -7.65
N SER A 598 14.52 5.42 -8.00
CA SER A 598 13.72 4.19 -8.05
C SER A 598 13.56 3.55 -6.66
N ALA A 599 12.75 4.13 -5.75
CA ALA A 599 12.68 3.72 -4.36
C ALA A 599 12.17 2.27 -4.12
N GLY A 600 11.57 1.63 -5.13
CA GLY A 600 11.16 0.21 -5.09
C GLY A 600 12.08 -0.74 -5.85
N ASP A 601 13.16 -0.21 -6.48
CA ASP A 601 14.10 -0.99 -7.27
C ASP A 601 15.53 -0.45 -7.12
N PHE A 602 16.33 -1.11 -6.29
CA PHE A 602 17.75 -0.89 -6.08
C PHE A 602 18.60 -1.86 -6.93
N GLY A 603 17.94 -2.64 -7.78
CA GLY A 603 18.56 -3.57 -8.72
C GLY A 603 19.21 -2.88 -9.91
N LYS A 604 19.62 -3.67 -10.91
CA LYS A 604 20.34 -3.18 -12.09
C LYS A 604 19.49 -2.33 -13.05
N LEU A 605 18.18 -2.43 -12.99
CA LEU A 605 17.27 -1.57 -13.75
C LEU A 605 16.87 -0.30 -12.99
N GLY A 606 17.14 -0.25 -11.69
CA GLY A 606 16.93 0.95 -10.88
C GLY A 606 18.02 1.99 -11.10
N GLU A 607 17.77 3.18 -10.58
CA GLU A 607 18.70 4.30 -10.64
C GLU A 607 19.86 4.10 -9.65
N LEU A 608 21.04 4.63 -10.00
CA LEU A 608 22.14 4.68 -9.07
C LEU A 608 21.94 5.79 -8.03
N PRO A 609 22.45 5.62 -6.79
CA PRO A 609 22.34 6.67 -5.79
C PRO A 609 23.11 7.93 -6.19
N SER A 610 22.47 9.08 -6.12
CA SER A 610 23.11 10.39 -6.38
C SER A 610 24.20 10.71 -5.34
N HIS A 611 23.99 10.28 -4.11
CA HIS A 611 24.86 10.49 -2.95
C HIS A 611 25.06 9.18 -2.18
N PRO A 612 25.85 8.20 -2.69
CA PRO A 612 25.95 6.87 -2.08
C PRO A 612 26.48 6.91 -0.63
N GLU A 613 27.47 7.76 -0.36
CA GLU A 613 28.01 7.91 0.99
C GLU A 613 27.01 8.50 1.97
N LEU A 614 26.21 9.49 1.54
CA LEU A 614 25.12 10.05 2.36
C LEU A 614 24.08 8.96 2.68
N LEU A 615 23.70 8.14 1.70
CA LEU A 615 22.74 7.06 1.91
C LEU A 615 23.23 6.07 2.98
N ASP A 616 24.49 5.65 2.90
CA ASP A 616 25.10 4.73 3.87
C ASP A 616 25.28 5.36 5.25
N TRP A 617 25.64 6.64 5.29
CA TRP A 617 25.76 7.38 6.54
C TRP A 617 24.39 7.51 7.23
N LEU A 618 23.35 7.91 6.50
CA LEU A 618 21.98 8.00 7.03
C LEU A 618 21.45 6.65 7.50
N ALA A 619 21.66 5.58 6.72
CA ALA A 619 21.28 4.23 7.11
C ALA A 619 21.98 3.78 8.41
N SER A 620 23.28 4.11 8.55
CA SER A 620 24.04 3.84 9.77
C SER A 620 23.54 4.66 10.97
N GLU A 621 23.27 5.96 10.78
CA GLU A 621 22.67 6.83 11.82
C GLU A 621 21.31 6.31 12.27
N PHE A 622 20.45 5.92 11.33
CA PHE A 622 19.14 5.36 11.64
C PHE A 622 19.23 4.14 12.54
N MET A 623 20.10 3.17 12.19
CA MET A 623 20.32 1.96 12.97
C MET A 623 20.94 2.26 14.36
N GLN A 624 21.96 3.12 14.42
CA GLN A 624 22.68 3.45 15.66
C GLN A 624 21.84 4.25 16.65
N ASN A 625 20.85 5.02 16.17
CA ASN A 625 19.93 5.80 17.02
C ASN A 625 18.60 5.07 17.24
N GLY A 626 18.64 3.73 17.37
CA GLY A 626 17.49 2.91 17.78
C GLY A 626 16.39 2.79 16.73
N TRP A 627 16.72 2.92 15.45
CA TRP A 627 15.76 2.84 14.33
C TRP A 627 14.60 3.85 14.47
N SER A 628 14.87 5.03 15.05
CA SER A 628 13.90 6.10 15.29
C SER A 628 13.61 6.89 14.03
N MET A 629 12.34 6.87 13.59
CA MET A 629 11.88 7.67 12.45
C MET A 629 11.93 9.17 12.77
N LYS A 630 11.53 9.55 13.99
CA LYS A 630 11.56 10.95 14.42
C LYS A 630 12.98 11.50 14.49
N HIS A 631 13.98 10.67 14.79
CA HIS A 631 15.38 11.07 14.72
C HIS A 631 15.81 11.46 13.30
N LEU A 632 15.41 10.65 12.27
CA LEU A 632 15.70 10.98 10.88
C LEU A 632 15.07 12.32 10.47
N HIS A 633 13.83 12.57 10.85
CA HIS A 633 13.17 13.85 10.56
C HIS A 633 13.91 15.03 11.19
N ARG A 634 14.29 14.91 12.46
CA ARG A 634 15.10 15.96 13.14
C ARG A 634 16.38 16.25 12.37
N LEU A 635 17.07 15.20 11.98
CA LEU A 635 18.35 15.31 11.27
C LEU A 635 18.21 16.00 9.92
N ILE A 636 17.23 15.60 9.12
CA ILE A 636 16.96 16.14 7.79
C ILE A 636 16.48 17.60 7.88
N MET A 637 15.47 17.87 8.71
CA MET A 637 14.80 19.16 8.74
C MET A 637 15.63 20.29 9.40
N ASN A 638 16.61 19.92 10.25
CA ASN A 638 17.59 20.89 10.79
C ASN A 638 18.73 21.17 9.81
N SER A 639 18.85 20.47 8.68
CA SER A 639 19.92 20.71 7.71
C SER A 639 19.73 22.03 6.96
N ARG A 640 20.85 22.58 6.49
CA ARG A 640 20.84 23.71 5.54
C ARG A 640 20.20 23.28 4.22
N THR A 641 20.42 22.03 3.81
CA THR A 641 19.86 21.43 2.60
C THR A 641 18.34 21.52 2.58
N TYR A 642 17.66 21.19 3.69
CA TYR A 642 16.19 21.31 3.80
C TYR A 642 15.70 22.77 3.90
N ALA A 643 16.49 23.62 4.52
CA ALA A 643 16.13 25.04 4.74
C ALA A 643 16.31 25.92 3.49
N GLN A 644 16.75 25.41 2.35
CA GLN A 644 16.94 26.18 1.13
C GLN A 644 15.62 26.68 0.54
N THR A 645 15.69 27.83 -0.18
CA THR A 645 14.59 28.29 -1.04
C THR A 645 14.43 27.37 -2.27
N SER A 646 13.22 27.28 -2.82
CA SER A 646 12.92 26.61 -4.09
C SER A 646 13.17 27.49 -5.33
N LYS A 647 13.57 28.74 -5.12
CA LYS A 647 13.78 29.71 -6.19
C LYS A 647 14.78 29.19 -7.22
N ARG A 648 14.41 29.28 -8.49
CA ARG A 648 15.22 28.81 -9.61
C ARG A 648 16.34 29.83 -9.90
N ASP A 649 17.51 29.31 -10.27
CA ASP A 649 18.68 30.07 -10.70
C ASP A 649 19.15 29.49 -12.04
N PRO A 650 19.24 30.31 -13.13
CA PRO A 650 19.58 29.81 -14.46
C PRO A 650 20.95 29.13 -14.57
N GLU A 651 21.95 29.57 -13.81
CA GLU A 651 23.29 28.98 -13.84
C GLU A 651 23.29 27.59 -13.19
N ARG A 652 22.58 27.42 -12.08
CA ARG A 652 22.42 26.14 -11.41
C ARG A 652 21.61 25.16 -12.27
N GLU A 653 20.52 25.63 -12.91
CA GLU A 653 19.71 24.82 -13.81
C GLU A 653 20.48 24.37 -15.05
N ARG A 654 21.42 25.18 -15.55
CA ARG A 654 22.29 24.76 -16.64
C ARG A 654 23.23 23.60 -16.24
N ILE A 655 23.66 23.53 -14.97
CA ILE A 655 24.57 22.51 -14.45
C ILE A 655 23.79 21.25 -14.02
N ASP A 656 22.70 21.45 -13.32
CA ASP A 656 21.86 20.39 -12.72
C ASP A 656 20.37 20.69 -12.97
N PRO A 657 19.87 20.45 -14.20
CA PRO A 657 18.49 20.77 -14.56
C PRO A 657 17.46 20.03 -13.71
N ASP A 658 17.76 18.81 -13.32
CA ASP A 658 16.87 17.95 -12.53
C ASP A 658 17.05 18.13 -11.02
N ASN A 659 17.88 19.08 -10.59
CA ASN A 659 18.22 19.35 -9.19
C ASN A 659 18.63 18.06 -8.43
N GLN A 660 19.38 17.19 -9.09
CA GLN A 660 19.83 15.92 -8.53
C GLN A 660 20.76 16.09 -7.33
N PHE A 661 21.54 17.18 -7.33
CA PHE A 661 22.48 17.50 -6.26
C PHE A 661 21.88 18.39 -5.16
N LEU A 662 20.61 18.77 -5.26
CA LEU A 662 19.88 19.54 -4.26
C LEU A 662 20.50 20.92 -3.96
N SER A 663 20.88 21.65 -5.01
CA SER A 663 21.37 23.04 -4.88
C SER A 663 20.25 24.05 -4.54
N ARG A 664 19.00 23.64 -4.57
CA ARG A 664 17.78 24.33 -4.10
C ARG A 664 16.78 23.31 -3.56
N MET A 665 15.72 23.75 -2.91
CA MET A 665 14.59 22.90 -2.57
C MET A 665 13.73 22.63 -3.81
N ASN A 666 13.08 21.48 -3.86
CA ASN A 666 12.12 21.13 -4.91
C ASN A 666 10.72 21.64 -4.53
N VAL A 667 10.01 22.18 -5.52
CA VAL A 667 8.57 22.46 -5.37
C VAL A 667 7.81 21.13 -5.52
N GLN A 668 6.89 20.87 -4.59
CA GLN A 668 6.11 19.65 -4.58
C GLN A 668 4.62 19.95 -4.66
N ARG A 669 3.89 19.19 -5.50
CA ARG A 669 2.42 19.20 -5.48
C ARG A 669 1.92 18.40 -4.28
N LEU A 670 0.88 18.93 -3.60
CA LEU A 670 0.20 18.19 -2.53
C LEU A 670 -0.39 16.86 -3.05
N GLU A 671 -0.25 15.82 -2.27
CA GLU A 671 -0.88 14.53 -2.53
C GLU A 671 -2.41 14.62 -2.35
N ALA A 672 -3.14 13.73 -2.98
CA ALA A 672 -4.61 13.72 -3.00
C ALA A 672 -5.25 13.80 -1.60
N GLU A 673 -4.73 13.01 -0.67
CA GLU A 673 -5.23 12.99 0.72
C GLU A 673 -4.91 14.30 1.45
N THR A 674 -3.69 14.82 1.27
CA THR A 674 -3.26 16.09 1.85
C THR A 674 -4.09 17.26 1.29
N LEU A 675 -4.40 17.20 0.00
CA LEU A 675 -5.22 18.22 -0.66
C LEU A 675 -6.66 18.22 -0.11
N ARG A 676 -7.30 17.04 -0.01
CA ARG A 676 -8.63 16.93 0.59
C ARG A 676 -8.65 17.37 2.06
N ASP A 677 -7.65 16.96 2.84
CA ASP A 677 -7.53 17.35 4.24
C ASP A 677 -7.31 18.86 4.39
N SER A 678 -6.60 19.49 3.43
CA SER A 678 -6.44 20.94 3.40
C SER A 678 -7.76 21.68 3.15
N PHE A 679 -8.63 21.18 2.25
CA PHE A 679 -9.97 21.76 2.07
C PHE A 679 -10.82 21.68 3.34
N LEU A 680 -10.77 20.56 4.05
CA LEU A 680 -11.44 20.41 5.34
C LEU A 680 -10.87 21.36 6.42
N ALA A 681 -9.54 21.53 6.44
CA ALA A 681 -8.88 22.38 7.43
C ALA A 681 -9.20 23.86 7.21
N VAL A 682 -9.10 24.36 5.97
CA VAL A 682 -9.38 25.76 5.67
C VAL A 682 -10.85 26.12 5.81
N SER A 683 -11.77 25.20 5.48
CA SER A 683 -13.21 25.38 5.71
C SER A 683 -13.62 25.28 7.19
N GLY A 684 -12.73 24.82 8.07
CA GLY A 684 -12.99 24.64 9.49
C GLY A 684 -13.85 23.41 9.80
N LYS A 685 -13.99 22.49 8.85
CA LYS A 685 -14.81 21.27 8.99
C LYS A 685 -14.05 20.05 9.44
N ILE A 686 -12.72 20.06 9.45
CA ILE A 686 -11.90 18.89 9.76
C ILE A 686 -12.29 18.25 11.10
N ASN A 687 -12.61 16.96 11.06
CA ASN A 687 -12.89 16.17 12.26
C ASN A 687 -11.61 15.49 12.74
N PRO A 688 -11.08 15.84 13.93
CA PRO A 688 -9.81 15.33 14.45
C PRO A 688 -9.88 13.93 15.06
N LYS A 689 -11.00 13.23 14.93
CA LYS A 689 -11.19 11.88 15.48
C LYS A 689 -10.17 10.90 14.92
N LEU A 690 -9.37 10.31 15.81
CA LEU A 690 -8.35 9.31 15.48
C LEU A 690 -8.93 7.90 15.45
N GLY A 691 -8.44 7.07 14.52
CA GLY A 691 -8.68 5.63 14.50
C GLY A 691 -10.15 5.23 14.28
N GLY A 692 -10.42 3.94 14.38
CA GLY A 692 -11.77 3.38 14.24
C GLY A 692 -12.15 2.99 12.80
N PRO A 693 -13.36 2.50 12.58
CA PRO A 693 -13.86 2.06 11.29
C PRO A 693 -13.68 3.11 10.18
N PRO A 694 -13.50 2.70 8.92
CA PRO A 694 -13.34 3.63 7.82
C PRO A 694 -14.64 4.35 7.49
N VAL A 695 -14.52 5.57 6.95
CA VAL A 695 -15.65 6.34 6.39
C VAL A 695 -16.06 5.67 5.09
N PRO A 696 -17.30 5.20 4.95
CA PRO A 696 -17.74 4.42 3.81
C PRO A 696 -17.80 5.23 2.52
N VAL A 697 -17.60 4.52 1.40
CA VAL A 697 -17.79 5.07 0.03
C VAL A 697 -18.93 4.34 -0.67
N MET A 698 -19.61 5.04 -1.58
CA MET A 698 -20.72 4.50 -2.39
C MET A 698 -20.75 5.15 -3.77
N HIS A 699 -21.49 4.56 -4.70
CA HIS A 699 -21.83 5.24 -5.95
C HIS A 699 -23.04 6.17 -5.73
N ASN A 700 -22.96 7.41 -6.24
CA ASN A 700 -24.10 8.30 -6.33
C ASN A 700 -24.98 7.96 -7.56
N GLU A 701 -26.05 8.73 -7.80
CA GLU A 701 -26.98 8.50 -8.92
C GLU A 701 -26.29 8.64 -10.31
N GLU A 702 -25.24 9.44 -10.40
CA GLU A 702 -24.43 9.64 -11.60
C GLU A 702 -23.35 8.57 -11.79
N GLY A 703 -23.22 7.64 -10.85
CA GLY A 703 -22.19 6.58 -10.87
C GLY A 703 -20.82 7.02 -10.35
N GLN A 704 -20.68 8.23 -9.79
CA GLN A 704 -19.44 8.69 -9.17
C GLN A 704 -19.26 8.08 -7.79
N VAL A 705 -18.01 7.81 -7.39
CA VAL A 705 -17.68 7.35 -6.05
C VAL A 705 -17.60 8.55 -5.09
N VAL A 706 -18.47 8.56 -4.12
CA VAL A 706 -18.60 9.60 -3.08
C VAL A 706 -18.58 8.98 -1.69
N LEU A 707 -18.37 9.81 -0.65
CA LEU A 707 -18.56 9.38 0.74
C LEU A 707 -20.05 9.15 1.01
N GLY A 708 -20.39 8.04 1.66
CA GLY A 708 -21.79 7.73 1.99
C GLY A 708 -21.99 6.26 2.32
N ASN A 709 -23.13 5.97 2.94
CA ASN A 709 -23.54 4.60 3.18
C ASN A 709 -24.26 4.04 1.94
N ASP A 710 -23.84 2.86 1.48
CA ASP A 710 -24.54 2.17 0.42
C ASP A 710 -25.98 1.82 0.86
N THR A 711 -26.97 2.38 0.16
CA THR A 711 -28.40 2.18 0.42
C THR A 711 -29.08 1.37 -0.68
N THR A 712 -28.33 0.60 -1.46
CA THR A 712 -28.88 -0.30 -2.47
C THR A 712 -29.63 -1.48 -1.82
N ASP A 713 -30.73 -1.91 -2.45
CA ASP A 713 -31.45 -3.11 -2.05
C ASP A 713 -30.70 -4.39 -2.51
N THR A 714 -31.19 -5.57 -2.14
CA THR A 714 -30.59 -6.84 -2.52
C THR A 714 -30.57 -7.12 -4.03
N ALA A 715 -31.32 -6.34 -4.82
CA ALA A 715 -31.33 -6.39 -6.27
C ALA A 715 -30.40 -5.33 -6.91
N GLY A 716 -29.62 -4.60 -6.10
CA GLY A 716 -28.70 -3.56 -6.56
C GLY A 716 -29.36 -2.23 -6.92
N ARG A 717 -30.65 -2.00 -6.54
CA ARG A 717 -31.35 -0.76 -6.81
C ARG A 717 -31.21 0.21 -5.66
N GLN A 718 -30.93 1.47 -5.95
CA GLN A 718 -30.87 2.52 -4.94
C GLN A 718 -32.23 2.69 -4.27
N THR A 719 -32.24 2.75 -2.95
CA THR A 719 -33.48 2.88 -2.13
C THR A 719 -33.88 4.32 -1.93
N GLY A 720 -33.07 5.30 -2.33
CA GLY A 720 -33.26 6.72 -2.07
C GLY A 720 -33.19 7.11 -0.57
N LYS A 721 -32.72 6.20 0.29
CA LYS A 721 -32.50 6.50 1.71
C LYS A 721 -31.21 7.28 1.90
N TYR A 722 -31.32 8.46 2.49
CA TYR A 722 -30.17 9.14 3.06
C TYR A 722 -29.90 8.62 4.49
N ILE A 723 -28.63 8.26 4.74
CA ILE A 723 -28.14 7.87 6.06
C ILE A 723 -27.01 8.83 6.42
N SER A 724 -27.22 9.67 7.43
CA SER A 724 -26.19 10.62 7.89
C SER A 724 -24.94 9.89 8.35
N LEU A 725 -23.78 10.41 8.00
CA LEU A 725 -22.49 9.97 8.53
C LEU A 725 -22.13 10.64 9.85
N ASN A 726 -23.00 11.59 10.36
CA ASN A 726 -22.86 12.27 11.63
C ASN A 726 -21.50 12.98 11.82
N GLY A 727 -20.95 13.57 10.76
CA GLY A 727 -19.67 14.27 10.76
C GLY A 727 -18.45 13.38 10.53
N GLU A 728 -18.61 12.08 10.32
CA GLU A 728 -17.51 11.19 9.95
C GLU A 728 -16.97 11.51 8.53
N GLU A 729 -17.80 12.09 7.64
CA GLU A 729 -17.40 12.56 6.31
C GLU A 729 -16.30 13.63 6.34
N TYR A 730 -16.13 14.31 7.45
CA TYR A 730 -15.12 15.36 7.66
C TYR A 730 -13.83 14.84 8.29
N ARG A 731 -13.71 13.53 8.52
CA ARG A 731 -12.48 12.91 9.01
C ARG A 731 -11.36 12.99 7.96
N ARG A 732 -10.14 12.92 8.46
CA ARG A 732 -8.95 12.89 7.61
C ARG A 732 -9.00 11.75 6.57
N SER A 733 -8.40 12.01 5.44
CA SER A 733 -8.41 11.12 4.27
C SER A 733 -7.83 9.73 4.53
N VAL A 734 -6.93 9.58 5.49
CA VAL A 734 -6.40 8.26 5.91
C VAL A 734 -7.48 7.34 6.47
N TYR A 735 -8.62 7.90 6.89
CA TYR A 735 -9.77 7.15 7.40
C TYR A 735 -10.88 6.93 6.36
N VAL A 736 -10.76 7.46 5.17
CA VAL A 736 -11.68 7.13 4.06
C VAL A 736 -11.47 5.68 3.65
N GLN A 737 -12.55 4.95 3.44
CA GLN A 737 -12.51 3.55 3.04
C GLN A 737 -11.73 3.37 1.73
N SER A 738 -10.68 2.59 1.77
CA SER A 738 -9.85 2.26 0.60
C SER A 738 -10.38 0.99 -0.05
N ARG A 739 -11.27 1.12 -1.04
CA ARG A 739 -11.76 -0.01 -1.84
C ARG A 739 -11.08 -0.07 -3.19
N ARG A 740 -10.60 -1.27 -3.57
CA ARG A 740 -9.84 -1.46 -4.81
C ARG A 740 -10.67 -1.19 -6.06
N SER A 741 -11.95 -1.59 -6.04
CA SER A 741 -12.89 -1.38 -7.15
C SER A 741 -13.59 -0.01 -7.13
N MET A 742 -13.48 0.76 -6.03
CA MET A 742 -14.21 2.01 -5.82
C MET A 742 -13.31 3.10 -5.23
N PRO A 743 -12.26 3.53 -5.93
CA PRO A 743 -11.42 4.64 -5.46
C PRO A 743 -12.23 5.94 -5.47
N LEU A 744 -12.10 6.75 -4.41
CA LEU A 744 -12.72 8.08 -4.38
C LEU A 744 -12.20 8.90 -5.58
N GLU A 745 -13.12 9.51 -6.35
CA GLU A 745 -12.82 10.17 -7.64
C GLU A 745 -11.67 11.19 -7.51
N MET A 746 -11.70 12.03 -6.47
CA MET A 746 -10.66 13.00 -6.19
C MET A 746 -9.29 12.34 -5.95
N PHE A 747 -9.24 11.18 -5.29
CA PHE A 747 -7.98 10.48 -5.05
C PHE A 747 -7.41 9.93 -6.37
N ALA A 748 -8.25 9.33 -7.21
CA ALA A 748 -7.83 8.84 -8.51
C ALA A 748 -7.33 9.98 -9.42
N ALA A 749 -7.99 11.14 -9.42
CA ALA A 749 -7.61 12.29 -10.24
C ALA A 749 -6.26 12.91 -9.81
N PHE A 750 -5.90 12.83 -8.53
CA PHE A 750 -4.66 13.40 -7.97
C PHE A 750 -3.60 12.33 -7.64
N ASP A 751 -3.55 11.26 -8.44
CA ASP A 751 -2.49 10.26 -8.45
C ASP A 751 -2.35 9.44 -7.15
N ALA A 752 -3.42 9.26 -6.38
CA ALA A 752 -3.41 8.29 -5.31
C ALA A 752 -3.21 6.87 -5.88
N PRO A 753 -2.57 5.95 -5.16
CA PRO A 753 -2.35 4.59 -5.65
C PRO A 753 -3.65 3.92 -6.09
N SER A 754 -3.65 3.30 -7.27
CA SER A 754 -4.84 2.67 -7.86
C SER A 754 -5.31 1.41 -7.12
N MET A 755 -4.53 0.89 -6.17
CA MET A 755 -4.80 -0.34 -5.40
C MET A 755 -5.10 -1.60 -6.24
N THR A 756 -5.14 -1.49 -7.57
CA THR A 756 -5.16 -2.65 -8.48
C THR A 756 -3.79 -3.31 -8.53
N ASP A 757 -2.72 -2.54 -8.34
CA ASP A 757 -1.39 -3.07 -8.08
C ASP A 757 -1.26 -3.50 -6.62
N ALA A 758 -0.41 -4.50 -6.37
CA ALA A 758 -0.23 -5.05 -5.03
C ALA A 758 0.28 -4.00 -4.03
N MET A 759 1.03 -2.98 -4.47
CA MET A 759 1.62 -1.92 -3.64
C MET A 759 2.11 -0.75 -4.49
N CYS A 760 2.37 0.41 -3.86
CA CYS A 760 2.94 1.59 -4.51
C CYS A 760 4.25 2.00 -3.81
N SER A 761 5.37 1.90 -4.51
CA SER A 761 6.68 2.31 -3.99
C SER A 761 6.96 3.79 -4.19
N VAL A 762 6.47 4.37 -5.28
CA VAL A 762 6.61 5.79 -5.66
C VAL A 762 5.31 6.22 -6.31
N ARG A 763 4.68 7.26 -5.78
CA ARG A 763 3.50 7.84 -6.43
C ARG A 763 3.93 8.64 -7.65
N PRO A 764 3.27 8.48 -8.80
CA PRO A 764 3.43 9.43 -9.90
C PRO A 764 2.95 10.81 -9.46
N VAL A 765 3.47 11.86 -10.07
CA VAL A 765 2.98 13.23 -9.90
C VAL A 765 2.70 13.79 -11.29
N THR A 766 1.42 13.84 -11.65
CA THR A 766 0.99 14.37 -12.95
C THR A 766 0.43 15.79 -12.81
N THR A 767 0.47 16.57 -13.87
CA THR A 767 -0.25 17.86 -14.01
C THR A 767 -1.05 17.79 -15.30
N VAL A 768 -2.33 17.49 -15.16
CA VAL A 768 -3.23 17.24 -16.32
C VAL A 768 -4.54 18.01 -16.19
N SER A 769 -5.15 18.34 -17.32
CA SER A 769 -6.39 19.14 -17.38
C SER A 769 -7.56 18.59 -16.53
N PRO A 770 -7.77 17.26 -16.40
CA PRO A 770 -8.83 16.75 -15.54
C PRO A 770 -8.73 17.19 -14.07
N GLN A 771 -7.52 17.42 -13.53
CA GLN A 771 -7.33 17.90 -12.17
C GLN A 771 -7.89 19.32 -12.00
N SER A 772 -7.59 20.23 -12.91
CA SER A 772 -8.14 21.59 -12.91
C SER A 772 -9.65 21.60 -13.09
N LEU A 773 -10.17 20.76 -14.00
CA LEU A 773 -11.62 20.66 -14.24
C LEU A 773 -12.34 20.12 -13.01
N LEU A 774 -11.76 19.16 -12.30
CA LEU A 774 -12.31 18.65 -11.04
C LEU A 774 -12.37 19.77 -10.00
N LEU A 775 -11.28 20.51 -9.78
CA LEU A 775 -11.25 21.61 -8.82
C LEU A 775 -12.29 22.69 -9.14
N MET A 776 -12.54 22.98 -10.41
CA MET A 776 -13.50 23.99 -10.83
C MET A 776 -14.96 23.54 -10.73
N ASN A 777 -15.26 22.24 -10.97
CA ASN A 777 -16.63 21.79 -11.22
C ASN A 777 -17.16 20.81 -10.13
N ASN A 778 -16.31 20.29 -9.25
CA ASN A 778 -16.73 19.28 -8.28
C ASN A 778 -17.61 19.91 -7.17
N ALA A 779 -18.73 19.28 -6.87
CA ALA A 779 -19.68 19.74 -5.83
C ALA A 779 -19.02 19.76 -4.43
N TYR A 780 -18.12 18.82 -4.14
CA TYR A 780 -17.34 18.80 -2.90
C TYR A 780 -16.52 20.09 -2.71
N MET A 781 -15.89 20.58 -3.80
CA MET A 781 -15.12 21.83 -3.76
C MET A 781 -16.02 23.02 -3.45
N ARG A 782 -17.19 23.11 -4.10
CA ARG A 782 -18.15 24.21 -3.89
C ARG A 782 -18.78 24.17 -2.48
N GLU A 783 -19.11 22.98 -1.96
CA GLU A 783 -19.57 22.82 -0.58
C GLU A 783 -18.54 23.38 0.40
N HIS A 784 -17.26 22.98 0.30
CA HIS A 784 -16.25 23.45 1.25
C HIS A 784 -15.86 24.93 1.05
N ALA A 785 -15.97 25.46 -0.16
CA ALA A 785 -15.83 26.91 -0.39
C ALA A 785 -16.94 27.71 0.31
N GLN A 786 -18.18 27.21 0.32
CA GLN A 786 -19.30 27.81 1.06
C GLN A 786 -19.08 27.74 2.57
N ASP A 787 -18.62 26.59 3.08
CA ASP A 787 -18.30 26.42 4.49
C ASP A 787 -17.14 27.36 4.91
N PHE A 788 -16.13 27.55 4.04
CA PHE A 788 -15.04 28.48 4.29
C PHE A 788 -15.53 29.94 4.32
N ALA A 789 -16.39 30.33 3.38
CA ALA A 789 -17.02 31.66 3.40
C ALA A 789 -17.83 31.90 4.69
N GLN A 790 -18.58 30.89 5.14
CA GLN A 790 -19.31 30.98 6.39
C GLN A 790 -18.39 31.14 7.62
N ARG A 791 -17.24 30.45 7.62
CA ARG A 791 -16.18 30.64 8.62
C ARG A 791 -15.66 32.07 8.63
N LEU A 792 -15.36 32.63 7.46
CA LEU A 792 -14.84 34.00 7.34
C LEU A 792 -15.86 35.04 7.82
N ILE A 793 -17.14 34.87 7.51
CA ILE A 793 -18.22 35.71 8.03
C ILE A 793 -18.27 35.65 9.56
N THR A 794 -18.10 34.45 10.13
CA THR A 794 -18.09 34.25 11.59
C THR A 794 -16.89 34.90 12.27
N GLU A 795 -15.69 34.78 11.66
CA GLU A 795 -14.43 35.30 12.22
C GLU A 795 -14.26 36.82 12.01
N CYS A 796 -14.73 37.38 10.88
CA CYS A 796 -14.46 38.74 10.45
C CYS A 796 -15.70 39.66 10.36
N GLY A 797 -16.92 39.13 10.60
CA GLY A 797 -18.16 39.86 10.38
C GLY A 797 -18.40 40.21 8.90
N THR A 798 -18.91 41.42 8.62
CA THR A 798 -19.24 41.89 7.26
C THR A 798 -18.10 42.71 6.61
N ASP A 799 -16.95 42.85 7.22
CA ASP A 799 -15.81 43.59 6.75
C ASP A 799 -15.07 42.83 5.65
N LEU A 800 -15.27 43.19 4.39
CA LEU A 800 -14.69 42.53 3.23
C LEU A 800 -13.16 42.57 3.20
N ASP A 801 -12.54 43.68 3.64
CA ASP A 801 -11.07 43.78 3.69
C ASP A 801 -10.48 42.73 4.64
N LYS A 802 -11.08 42.59 5.83
CA LYS A 802 -10.67 41.62 6.81
C LYS A 802 -10.95 40.20 6.30
N GLN A 803 -12.09 39.91 5.65
CA GLN A 803 -12.42 38.60 5.11
C GLN A 803 -11.44 38.17 4.02
N VAL A 804 -11.09 39.06 3.08
CA VAL A 804 -10.11 38.78 2.01
C VAL A 804 -8.73 38.49 2.59
N ARG A 805 -8.24 39.36 3.50
CA ARG A 805 -6.93 39.14 4.15
C ARG A 805 -6.90 37.83 4.93
N ARG A 806 -7.94 37.54 5.69
CA ARG A 806 -8.05 36.31 6.47
C ARG A 806 -8.10 35.08 5.58
N ALA A 807 -8.85 35.10 4.47
CA ALA A 807 -8.93 34.03 3.50
C ALA A 807 -7.54 33.71 2.90
N TRP A 808 -6.82 34.77 2.49
CA TRP A 808 -5.47 34.64 1.93
C TRP A 808 -4.48 34.02 2.93
N LYS A 809 -4.50 34.50 4.17
CA LYS A 809 -3.65 34.00 5.25
C LYS A 809 -3.92 32.55 5.58
N ILE A 810 -5.18 32.13 5.61
CA ILE A 810 -5.57 30.74 5.85
C ILE A 810 -5.12 29.83 4.69
N CYS A 811 -5.30 30.26 3.42
CA CYS A 811 -4.95 29.44 2.26
C CYS A 811 -3.44 29.38 1.99
N TYR A 812 -2.73 30.52 2.12
CA TYR A 812 -1.38 30.67 1.62
C TYR A 812 -0.33 30.96 2.71
N SER A 813 -0.77 31.10 3.98
CA SER A 813 0.08 31.44 5.13
C SER A 813 0.79 32.80 5.01
N ARG A 814 0.43 33.61 4.04
CA ARG A 814 1.08 34.92 3.71
C ARG A 814 0.06 36.03 3.72
N GLU A 815 0.54 37.28 3.99
CA GLU A 815 -0.27 38.49 3.80
C GLU A 815 -0.45 38.74 2.29
N PRO A 816 -1.64 39.14 1.84
CA PRO A 816 -1.88 39.59 0.48
C PRO A 816 -1.25 40.97 0.24
N SER A 817 -0.88 41.29 -0.98
CA SER A 817 -0.56 42.66 -1.37
C SER A 817 -1.82 43.54 -1.35
N MET A 818 -1.64 44.88 -1.35
CA MET A 818 -2.79 45.80 -1.43
C MET A 818 -3.57 45.62 -2.73
N ALA A 819 -2.91 45.25 -3.82
CA ALA A 819 -3.57 44.97 -5.09
C ALA A 819 -4.43 43.69 -4.98
N ASP A 820 -3.89 42.59 -4.43
CA ASP A 820 -4.63 41.35 -4.22
C ASP A 820 -5.88 41.57 -3.35
N VAL A 821 -5.78 42.43 -2.32
CA VAL A 821 -6.92 42.77 -1.45
C VAL A 821 -7.99 43.48 -2.25
N GLN A 822 -7.61 44.50 -3.04
CA GLN A 822 -8.57 45.27 -3.84
C GLN A 822 -9.25 44.40 -4.89
N ASP A 823 -8.46 43.59 -5.62
CA ASP A 823 -8.99 42.66 -6.62
C ASP A 823 -9.96 41.63 -5.99
N GLY A 824 -9.62 41.11 -4.80
CA GLY A 824 -10.48 40.20 -4.05
C GLY A 824 -11.81 40.85 -3.64
N ILE A 825 -11.78 42.09 -3.14
CA ILE A 825 -12.99 42.86 -2.75
C ILE A 825 -13.89 43.11 -3.98
N ASP A 826 -13.30 43.53 -5.09
CA ASP A 826 -14.05 43.83 -6.30
C ASP A 826 -14.64 42.58 -6.92
N PHE A 827 -13.91 41.44 -6.88
CA PHE A 827 -14.42 40.15 -7.28
C PHE A 827 -15.61 39.67 -6.42
N VAL A 828 -15.52 39.78 -5.09
CA VAL A 828 -16.63 39.37 -4.19
C VAL A 828 -17.87 40.23 -4.45
N LYS A 829 -17.72 41.55 -4.66
CA LYS A 829 -18.83 42.45 -4.98
C LYS A 829 -19.48 42.06 -6.32
N ALA A 830 -18.71 41.81 -7.36
CA ALA A 830 -19.22 41.44 -8.68
C ALA A 830 -19.98 40.11 -8.61
N GLN A 831 -19.43 39.12 -7.89
CA GLN A 831 -20.10 37.81 -7.70
C GLN A 831 -21.36 37.93 -6.84
N THR A 832 -21.37 38.80 -5.83
CA THR A 832 -22.56 39.05 -5.01
C THR A 832 -23.69 39.62 -5.86
N GLU A 833 -23.42 40.60 -6.75
CA GLU A 833 -24.44 41.14 -7.66
C GLU A 833 -24.92 40.06 -8.66
N HIS A 834 -24.01 39.19 -9.15
CA HIS A 834 -24.40 38.06 -9.99
C HIS A 834 -25.41 37.14 -9.27
N TYR A 835 -25.16 36.76 -8.00
CA TYR A 835 -26.06 35.88 -7.24
C TYR A 835 -27.35 36.56 -6.76
N LYS A 836 -27.38 37.89 -6.63
CA LYS A 836 -28.63 38.64 -6.47
C LYS A 836 -29.51 38.53 -7.69
N ALA A 837 -28.93 38.58 -8.88
CA ALA A 837 -29.65 38.41 -10.16
C ALA A 837 -29.99 36.94 -10.44
N ASN A 838 -29.16 35.99 -9.98
CA ASN A 838 -29.29 34.56 -10.22
C ASN A 838 -29.22 33.77 -8.90
N PRO A 839 -30.31 33.77 -8.10
CA PRO A 839 -30.33 33.13 -6.80
C PRO A 839 -30.03 31.63 -6.88
N ALA A 840 -29.15 31.13 -6.01
CA ALA A 840 -28.71 29.73 -5.96
C ALA A 840 -28.84 29.15 -4.54
N LYS A 841 -28.89 27.84 -4.44
CA LYS A 841 -28.90 27.09 -3.17
C LYS A 841 -27.49 26.74 -2.74
N LEU A 842 -27.32 26.39 -1.46
CA LEU A 842 -26.07 25.76 -1.02
C LEU A 842 -25.95 24.34 -1.58
N GLU A 843 -24.77 23.98 -2.00
CA GLU A 843 -24.47 22.61 -2.43
C GLU A 843 -24.14 21.73 -1.23
N ARG A 844 -24.58 20.49 -1.30
CA ARG A 844 -24.30 19.43 -0.34
C ARG A 844 -24.11 18.12 -1.09
N VAL A 845 -22.99 17.44 -0.82
CA VAL A 845 -22.64 16.19 -1.51
C VAL A 845 -23.28 14.98 -0.85
N VAL A 846 -23.30 14.96 0.48
CA VAL A 846 -23.72 13.79 1.29
C VAL A 846 -24.97 14.04 2.11
N ALA A 847 -25.71 15.10 1.84
CA ALA A 847 -26.95 15.45 2.52
C ALA A 847 -28.04 15.80 1.50
N PRO A 848 -29.32 15.73 1.88
CA PRO A 848 -30.42 16.20 1.02
C PRO A 848 -30.18 17.65 0.58
N ALA A 849 -30.51 17.96 -0.67
CA ALA A 849 -30.40 19.32 -1.20
C ALA A 849 -31.21 20.31 -0.35
N GLU A 850 -30.61 21.46 -0.09
CA GLU A 850 -31.30 22.54 0.64
C GLU A 850 -32.48 23.10 -0.15
N LYS A 851 -33.53 23.45 0.55
CA LYS A 851 -34.78 23.96 -0.08
C LYS A 851 -34.72 25.46 -0.33
N ALA A 852 -34.06 26.23 0.53
CA ALA A 852 -33.98 27.68 0.46
C ALA A 852 -32.73 28.14 -0.35
N ASN A 853 -32.86 29.31 -1.00
CA ASN A 853 -31.70 29.98 -1.62
C ASN A 853 -30.78 30.52 -0.54
N ALA A 854 -29.47 30.43 -0.82
CA ALA A 854 -28.43 30.98 0.05
C ALA A 854 -28.34 32.53 -0.09
N PRO A 855 -27.86 33.25 0.93
CA PRO A 855 -27.55 34.66 0.82
C PRO A 855 -26.54 34.95 -0.29
N ALA A 856 -26.79 35.94 -1.12
CA ALA A 856 -25.93 36.31 -2.24
C ALA A 856 -24.51 36.71 -1.77
N GLU A 857 -24.44 37.36 -0.61
CA GLU A 857 -23.16 37.76 0.02
C GLU A 857 -22.32 36.54 0.41
N LEU A 858 -22.95 35.49 0.93
CA LEU A 858 -22.25 34.22 1.22
C LEU A 858 -21.73 33.57 -0.05
N LEU A 859 -22.55 33.49 -1.11
CA LEU A 859 -22.16 32.87 -2.38
C LEU A 859 -21.07 33.68 -3.11
N GLY A 860 -21.12 35.02 -3.04
CA GLY A 860 -20.07 35.89 -3.58
C GLY A 860 -18.73 35.69 -2.89
N LEU A 861 -18.71 35.59 -1.57
CA LEU A 861 -17.49 35.28 -0.80
C LEU A 861 -17.03 33.84 -1.05
N ALA A 862 -17.95 32.88 -1.18
CA ALA A 862 -17.64 31.50 -1.50
C ALA A 862 -16.95 31.34 -2.87
N ALA A 863 -17.32 32.14 -3.85
CA ALA A 863 -16.63 32.17 -5.15
C ALA A 863 -15.16 32.58 -5.01
N LEU A 864 -14.82 33.57 -4.17
CA LEU A 864 -13.42 33.91 -3.85
C LEU A 864 -12.73 32.76 -3.13
N CYS A 865 -13.36 32.19 -2.11
CA CYS A 865 -12.81 31.03 -1.39
C CYS A 865 -12.49 29.87 -2.34
N HIS A 866 -13.38 29.56 -3.27
CA HIS A 866 -13.20 28.53 -4.30
C HIS A 866 -11.99 28.84 -5.22
N ALA A 867 -11.87 30.07 -5.67
CA ALA A 867 -10.73 30.51 -6.50
C ALA A 867 -9.37 30.36 -5.76
N LEU A 868 -9.32 30.78 -4.48
CA LEU A 868 -8.11 30.63 -3.65
C LEU A 868 -7.75 29.15 -3.42
N MET A 869 -8.72 28.31 -3.11
CA MET A 869 -8.53 26.86 -2.89
C MET A 869 -8.12 26.10 -4.17
N SER A 870 -8.45 26.62 -5.34
CA SER A 870 -8.10 26.04 -6.65
C SER A 870 -6.79 26.56 -7.23
N GLY A 871 -6.18 27.56 -6.61
CA GLY A 871 -4.95 28.23 -7.09
C GLY A 871 -3.69 27.40 -6.87
N ASN A 872 -2.69 27.57 -7.77
CA ASN A 872 -1.40 26.88 -7.65
C ASN A 872 -0.71 27.11 -6.29
N ALA A 873 -0.83 28.30 -5.71
CA ALA A 873 -0.26 28.62 -4.40
C ALA A 873 -0.86 27.79 -3.26
N PHE A 874 -2.05 27.18 -3.46
CA PHE A 874 -2.66 26.23 -2.54
C PHE A 874 -2.18 24.81 -2.81
N LEU A 875 -2.08 24.41 -4.08
CA LEU A 875 -1.81 23.04 -4.52
C LEU A 875 -0.34 22.64 -4.39
N TYR A 876 0.58 23.60 -4.37
CA TYR A 876 2.02 23.35 -4.33
C TYR A 876 2.65 23.90 -3.06
N VAL A 877 3.70 23.22 -2.62
CA VAL A 877 4.55 23.62 -1.49
C VAL A 877 5.97 23.85 -1.99
N ASP A 878 6.50 25.00 -1.62
CA ASP A 878 7.87 25.41 -1.96
C ASP A 878 8.92 24.75 -1.08
#